data_3a8d704300a4d5cd62b2d956d252e584
#
_entry.id   3a8d704300a4d5cd62b2d956d252e584
#
_cell.length_a   1.000
_cell.length_b   1.000
_cell.length_c   1.000
_cell.angle_alpha   90.00
_cell.angle_beta   90.00
_cell.angle_gamma   90.00
#
_symmetry.space_group_name_H-M   'P 1'
#
loop_
_entity.id
_entity.type
_entity.pdbx_description
1 polymer ?
#
loop_
_entity_poly.entity_id
_entity_poly.type
_entity_poly.pdbx_seq_one_letter_code
_entity_poly.pdbx_strand_id
1 'polypeptide(L)'
;MAQRPSGRVIAAEPEKAELLTSAHRGLREAALIFALAAGGWFLLALVSYDAADPGWSHSATADELRNLAGVTGAFAADLLFSLFGWLAGLLPLTFLALAVLQFRSPRLILAVPRAVFGLRALGFFITLIAGSLLGALLADEGTLLPSGGGGILGRFLLLQMGSALGTPGLSLLGSALFLLGITLFTGLSWFVLLARLAAAVSEALRRGRAYAQRRIDEVRDRKAAEAQAAMRRARIDEEVERRQKRRPVEIEAPTAKIEPSPRAEKEKQQKLFSLPISGELPPLSLMDETDPADHHALSEDALKRMADRLELKLREFGVEAAVVKVHPGPVITRFEIEPAAGVKVSRISGLAKDLARALAVVSVRVVEVIPGKSTMGIEVPNEDRAVVRLREVLASSAYERAPSKLALCLGKDISGQPIVADLARMPHLLVAGTTGSGKSVGVNAMLLSLLYKATPDEVRLILVDPKMLELSVYEGIPHLLTPVVTDMKDAAAALRWCVAEMERRYRLMAALGVRNMAGFNRKVQEAEKAGEPLKDPLWKAPEVVLEGDVPEAPALETLPAIVVVIDEFADMMMIVGKKVEELIARIAQKARAAGIHLLLATQRPSVDVITGLIKANIPTRISFQVSSKVDSRTILDQGGAEQLLGHGDMLYLPPGTALPERVHGAFVGDDEVHRVVADWKQRGTPDYLEEVLTVTADIDTLAASGGQTTSEDTEQDDPLYDEACAYVLETRRASISSVQRKLRIGYNRAARLIEAMEAAGVVSAMDAAGGREVLAPGPQGDG
;
A
#
# COMPACT_ATOMS: atom_id res chain seq x y z
N MET A 1 50.69 -1.31 -37.90
CA MET A 1 50.12 -0.53 -39.03
C MET A 1 48.88 -1.24 -39.51
N ALA A 2 47.69 -0.67 -39.29
CA ALA A 2 46.50 -0.66 -40.13
C ALA A 2 45.33 -0.12 -39.28
N GLN A 3 44.95 1.11 -39.56
CA GLN A 3 43.86 1.86 -38.96
C GLN A 3 42.51 1.34 -39.45
N ARG A 4 41.58 1.15 -38.55
CA ARG A 4 40.14 1.00 -38.87
C ARG A 4 39.50 2.41 -38.99
N PRO A 5 38.62 2.67 -39.94
CA PRO A 5 37.92 3.92 -40.04
C PRO A 5 36.75 3.98 -39.07
N SER A 6 36.68 5.03 -38.30
CA SER A 6 35.54 5.40 -37.41
C SER A 6 34.35 5.87 -38.24
N GLY A 7 33.26 5.13 -38.22
CA GLY A 7 31.96 5.57 -38.72
C GLY A 7 31.43 6.71 -37.83
N ARG A 8 31.41 7.92 -38.34
CA ARG A 8 30.69 9.08 -37.77
C ARG A 8 29.19 8.80 -37.89
N VAL A 9 28.55 8.50 -36.78
CA VAL A 9 27.10 8.68 -36.64
C VAL A 9 26.84 10.17 -36.60
N ILE A 10 26.18 10.68 -37.64
CA ILE A 10 25.71 12.08 -37.73
C ILE A 10 24.57 12.20 -36.70
N ALA A 11 24.89 12.76 -35.54
CA ALA A 11 23.90 13.21 -34.59
C ALA A 11 23.14 14.39 -35.22
N ALA A 12 21.89 14.19 -35.60
CA ALA A 12 21.01 15.25 -36.08
C ALA A 12 20.82 16.28 -34.94
N GLU A 13 21.12 17.50 -35.24
CA GLU A 13 21.20 18.67 -34.38
C GLU A 13 20.02 18.82 -33.42
N PRO A 14 20.22 18.82 -32.12
CA PRO A 14 19.17 19.13 -31.14
C PRO A 14 18.64 20.58 -31.28
N GLU A 15 19.42 21.48 -31.82
CA GLU A 15 19.09 22.88 -32.02
C GLU A 15 17.93 23.13 -33.02
N LYS A 16 17.82 22.31 -34.08
CA LYS A 16 16.69 22.39 -35.03
C LYS A 16 15.39 21.89 -34.44
N ALA A 17 15.45 20.92 -33.54
CA ALA A 17 14.25 20.40 -32.85
C ALA A 17 13.71 21.42 -31.81
N GLU A 18 14.61 22.12 -31.11
CA GLU A 18 14.22 23.19 -30.17
C GLU A 18 13.70 24.45 -30.92
N LEU A 19 14.31 24.86 -32.03
CA LEU A 19 13.82 25.97 -32.86
C LEU A 19 12.44 25.66 -33.45
N LEU A 20 12.18 24.43 -33.93
CA LEU A 20 10.88 24.02 -34.43
C LEU A 20 9.81 23.97 -33.29
N THR A 21 10.18 23.56 -32.10
CA THR A 21 9.26 23.56 -30.96
C THR A 21 8.94 24.95 -30.45
N SER A 22 9.91 25.87 -30.46
CA SER A 22 9.70 27.27 -30.08
C SER A 22 8.87 28.02 -31.12
N ALA A 23 9.11 27.81 -32.42
CA ALA A 23 8.31 28.37 -33.50
C ALA A 23 6.85 27.90 -33.47
N HIS A 24 6.60 26.59 -33.19
CA HIS A 24 5.25 26.05 -33.00
C HIS A 24 4.53 26.63 -31.77
N ARG A 25 5.28 26.91 -30.69
CA ARG A 25 4.73 27.55 -29.49
C ARG A 25 4.32 29.00 -29.79
N GLY A 26 5.19 29.77 -30.45
CA GLY A 26 4.89 31.15 -30.86
C GLY A 26 3.70 31.23 -31.82
N LEU A 27 3.63 30.35 -32.82
CA LEU A 27 2.50 30.32 -33.76
C LEU A 27 1.17 29.99 -33.05
N ARG A 28 1.23 29.18 -32.03
CA ARG A 28 0.08 28.78 -31.22
C ARG A 28 -0.43 29.92 -30.33
N GLU A 29 0.49 30.67 -29.71
CA GLU A 29 0.15 31.84 -28.90
C GLU A 29 -0.42 32.95 -29.78
N ALA A 30 0.18 33.18 -30.95
CA ALA A 30 -0.34 34.12 -31.94
C ALA A 30 -1.76 33.73 -32.41
N ALA A 31 -2.01 32.47 -32.71
CA ALA A 31 -3.34 31.98 -33.10
C ALA A 31 -4.37 32.14 -31.96
N LEU A 32 -3.98 31.91 -30.69
CA LEU A 32 -4.83 32.14 -29.53
C LEU A 32 -5.19 33.64 -29.38
N ILE A 33 -4.19 34.52 -29.46
CA ILE A 33 -4.38 35.96 -29.34
C ILE A 33 -5.28 36.45 -30.47
N PHE A 34 -5.00 35.99 -31.72
CA PHE A 34 -5.84 36.32 -32.88
C PHE A 34 -7.28 35.85 -32.70
N ALA A 35 -7.51 34.60 -32.26
CA ALA A 35 -8.86 34.05 -32.03
C ALA A 35 -9.61 34.85 -30.95
N LEU A 36 -8.95 35.20 -29.85
CA LEU A 36 -9.52 36.04 -28.80
C LEU A 36 -9.83 37.45 -29.30
N ALA A 37 -8.91 38.07 -30.02
CA ALA A 37 -9.09 39.42 -30.56
C ALA A 37 -10.23 39.44 -31.60
N ALA A 38 -10.20 38.53 -32.56
CA ALA A 38 -11.26 38.40 -33.57
C ALA A 38 -12.60 38.08 -32.96
N GLY A 39 -12.67 37.07 -32.06
CA GLY A 39 -13.90 36.72 -31.36
C GLY A 39 -14.45 37.86 -30.52
N GLY A 40 -13.59 38.56 -29.79
CA GLY A 40 -13.95 39.74 -29.02
C GLY A 40 -14.46 40.89 -29.87
N TRP A 41 -13.78 41.15 -30.99
CA TRP A 41 -14.17 42.21 -31.93
C TRP A 41 -15.53 41.92 -32.59
N PHE A 42 -15.74 40.68 -33.09
CA PHE A 42 -17.03 40.28 -33.63
C PHE A 42 -18.14 40.31 -32.59
N LEU A 43 -17.85 39.85 -31.34
CA LEU A 43 -18.80 39.91 -30.26
C LEU A 43 -19.19 41.35 -29.92
N LEU A 44 -18.20 42.25 -29.82
CA LEU A 44 -18.43 43.66 -29.56
C LEU A 44 -19.26 44.30 -30.67
N ALA A 45 -18.93 44.02 -31.94
CA ALA A 45 -19.65 44.50 -33.10
C ALA A 45 -21.13 44.08 -33.10
N LEU A 46 -21.39 42.79 -32.84
CA LEU A 46 -22.75 42.24 -32.85
C LEU A 46 -23.58 42.68 -31.64
N VAL A 47 -23.00 42.74 -30.43
CA VAL A 47 -23.71 43.12 -29.20
C VAL A 47 -24.03 44.62 -29.23
N SER A 48 -23.22 45.47 -29.82
CA SER A 48 -23.45 46.90 -29.96
C SER A 48 -24.06 47.30 -31.30
N TYR A 49 -24.69 46.35 -31.99
CA TYR A 49 -25.38 46.60 -33.24
C TYR A 49 -26.56 47.61 -33.03
N ASP A 50 -26.61 48.66 -33.81
CA ASP A 50 -27.74 49.62 -33.90
C ASP A 50 -28.12 49.77 -35.36
N ALA A 51 -29.41 49.66 -35.65
CA ALA A 51 -29.94 49.81 -37.02
C ALA A 51 -29.83 51.22 -37.57
N ALA A 52 -29.47 52.21 -36.73
CA ALA A 52 -29.25 53.60 -37.16
C ALA A 52 -27.82 53.85 -37.68
N ASP A 53 -26.87 52.94 -37.40
CA ASP A 53 -25.48 53.03 -37.85
C ASP A 53 -25.37 52.69 -39.36
N PRO A 54 -24.37 53.25 -40.06
CA PRO A 54 -24.13 52.93 -41.46
C PRO A 54 -23.79 51.45 -41.62
N GLY A 55 -24.51 50.73 -42.47
CA GLY A 55 -24.39 49.27 -42.67
C GLY A 55 -24.22 48.88 -44.16
N TRP A 56 -24.17 47.57 -44.39
CA TRP A 56 -24.19 46.97 -45.71
C TRP A 56 -25.59 47.08 -46.36
N SER A 57 -26.63 46.93 -45.55
CA SER A 57 -28.02 46.90 -46.04
C SER A 57 -28.62 48.30 -46.27
N HIS A 58 -28.02 49.36 -45.70
CA HIS A 58 -28.53 50.74 -45.78
C HIS A 58 -27.41 51.79 -45.57
N SER A 59 -27.59 52.94 -46.17
CA SER A 59 -26.72 54.09 -45.92
C SER A 59 -27.37 55.03 -44.92
N ALA A 60 -26.82 55.11 -43.74
CA ALA A 60 -27.29 56.02 -42.70
C ALA A 60 -26.47 57.33 -42.68
N THR A 61 -27.12 58.42 -42.35
CA THR A 61 -26.52 59.74 -42.15
C THR A 61 -26.45 60.11 -40.68
N ALA A 62 -26.10 59.10 -39.84
CA ALA A 62 -26.01 59.36 -38.42
C ALA A 62 -24.75 60.16 -38.09
N ASP A 63 -24.92 61.29 -37.40
CA ASP A 63 -23.82 62.16 -36.94
C ASP A 63 -23.00 61.51 -35.80
N GLU A 64 -23.54 60.51 -35.13
CA GLU A 64 -22.87 59.75 -34.08
C GLU A 64 -22.97 58.25 -34.32
N LEU A 65 -21.81 57.56 -34.37
CA LEU A 65 -21.71 56.12 -34.50
C LEU A 65 -21.90 55.44 -33.13
N ARG A 66 -22.86 54.50 -33.03
CA ARG A 66 -23.19 53.80 -31.80
C ARG A 66 -22.49 52.47 -31.61
N ASN A 67 -22.03 51.85 -32.70
CA ASN A 67 -21.32 50.59 -32.66
C ASN A 67 -19.96 50.76 -32.01
N LEU A 68 -19.70 50.00 -30.93
CA LEU A 68 -18.47 50.07 -30.15
C LEU A 68 -17.23 49.57 -30.94
N ALA A 69 -17.42 48.77 -31.99
CA ALA A 69 -16.35 48.32 -32.86
C ALA A 69 -16.11 49.24 -34.05
N GLY A 70 -16.67 50.44 -34.04
CA GLY A 70 -16.51 51.49 -35.08
C GLY A 70 -17.30 51.20 -36.35
N VAL A 71 -17.03 52.00 -37.41
CA VAL A 71 -17.68 51.87 -38.72
C VAL A 71 -17.54 50.48 -39.31
N THR A 72 -16.34 49.88 -39.22
CA THR A 72 -16.08 48.51 -39.69
C THR A 72 -16.87 47.48 -38.93
N GLY A 73 -17.08 47.67 -37.61
CA GLY A 73 -17.90 46.82 -36.75
C GLY A 73 -19.39 46.92 -37.10
N ALA A 74 -19.92 48.14 -37.28
CA ALA A 74 -21.29 48.39 -37.71
C ALA A 74 -21.59 47.69 -39.04
N PHE A 75 -20.69 47.83 -40.03
CA PHE A 75 -20.81 47.22 -41.35
C PHE A 75 -20.73 45.71 -41.29
N ALA A 76 -19.80 45.14 -40.52
CA ALA A 76 -19.68 43.69 -40.32
C ALA A 76 -20.89 43.10 -39.56
N ALA A 77 -21.38 43.79 -38.57
CA ALA A 77 -22.55 43.36 -37.81
C ALA A 77 -23.82 43.35 -38.65
N ASP A 78 -24.04 44.45 -39.42
CA ASP A 78 -25.16 44.56 -40.33
C ASP A 78 -25.12 43.49 -41.43
N LEU A 79 -23.97 43.26 -42.03
CA LEU A 79 -23.77 42.20 -43.03
C LEU A 79 -24.10 40.82 -42.45
N LEU A 80 -23.56 40.50 -41.28
CA LEU A 80 -23.75 39.20 -40.66
C LEU A 80 -25.21 39.00 -40.20
N PHE A 81 -25.84 39.99 -39.61
CA PHE A 81 -27.27 39.93 -39.24
C PHE A 81 -28.18 39.87 -40.48
N SER A 82 -27.84 40.64 -41.53
CA SER A 82 -28.59 40.58 -42.77
C SER A 82 -28.53 39.21 -43.44
N LEU A 83 -27.36 38.54 -43.42
CA LEU A 83 -27.19 37.23 -44.04
C LEU A 83 -27.78 36.09 -43.20
N PHE A 84 -27.48 36.04 -41.88
CA PHE A 84 -27.69 34.89 -41.05
C PHE A 84 -28.68 35.13 -39.88
N GLY A 85 -29.13 36.35 -39.67
CA GLY A 85 -30.02 36.67 -38.57
C GLY A 85 -29.36 36.37 -37.17
N TRP A 86 -30.11 35.74 -36.29
CA TRP A 86 -29.59 35.41 -34.93
C TRP A 86 -28.36 34.50 -34.96
N LEU A 87 -28.17 33.73 -36.02
CA LEU A 87 -27.02 32.81 -36.15
C LEU A 87 -25.71 33.54 -36.41
N ALA A 88 -25.73 34.84 -36.69
CA ALA A 88 -24.53 35.69 -36.78
C ALA A 88 -23.66 35.54 -35.48
N GLY A 89 -24.28 35.42 -34.32
CA GLY A 89 -23.63 35.18 -33.03
C GLY A 89 -22.83 33.87 -32.92
N LEU A 90 -23.06 32.90 -33.81
CA LEU A 90 -22.28 31.67 -33.82
C LEU A 90 -20.82 31.91 -34.18
N LEU A 91 -20.53 32.95 -34.97
CA LEU A 91 -19.17 33.28 -35.44
C LEU A 91 -18.24 33.72 -34.31
N PRO A 92 -18.54 34.74 -33.49
CA PRO A 92 -17.72 35.06 -32.31
C PRO A 92 -17.63 33.91 -31.30
N LEU A 93 -18.72 33.16 -31.10
CA LEU A 93 -18.71 32.02 -30.19
C LEU A 93 -17.75 30.92 -30.67
N THR A 94 -17.61 30.68 -31.98
CA THR A 94 -16.64 29.72 -32.52
C THR A 94 -15.19 30.17 -32.29
N PHE A 95 -14.88 31.46 -32.49
CA PHE A 95 -13.54 31.98 -32.20
C PHE A 95 -13.19 31.87 -30.71
N LEU A 96 -14.11 32.23 -29.84
CA LEU A 96 -13.91 32.10 -28.39
C LEU A 96 -13.80 30.64 -27.94
N ALA A 97 -14.61 29.75 -28.50
CA ALA A 97 -14.52 28.32 -28.22
C ALA A 97 -13.17 27.72 -28.70
N LEU A 98 -12.70 28.11 -29.89
CA LEU A 98 -11.40 27.73 -30.38
C LEU A 98 -10.28 28.23 -29.47
N ALA A 99 -10.38 29.47 -28.97
CA ALA A 99 -9.42 30.01 -28.02
C ALA A 99 -9.40 29.22 -26.70
N VAL A 100 -10.56 28.90 -26.14
CA VAL A 100 -10.68 28.10 -24.91
C VAL A 100 -10.14 26.67 -25.10
N LEU A 101 -10.46 26.05 -26.24
CA LEU A 101 -9.94 24.71 -26.56
C LEU A 101 -8.43 24.71 -26.74
N GLN A 102 -7.88 25.74 -27.40
CA GLN A 102 -6.44 25.94 -27.56
C GLN A 102 -5.74 26.13 -26.23
N PHE A 103 -6.37 26.83 -25.29
CA PHE A 103 -5.83 27.04 -23.96
C PHE A 103 -5.82 25.75 -23.13
N ARG A 104 -6.94 24.98 -23.13
CA ARG A 104 -7.11 23.77 -22.33
C ARG A 104 -6.35 22.55 -22.85
N SER A 105 -6.20 22.42 -24.17
CA SER A 105 -5.64 21.20 -24.80
C SER A 105 -4.73 21.58 -26.00
N PRO A 106 -3.51 22.03 -25.74
CA PRO A 106 -2.63 22.57 -26.79
C PRO A 106 -2.24 21.57 -27.89
N ARG A 107 -2.39 20.27 -27.66
CA ARG A 107 -2.06 19.23 -28.66
C ARG A 107 -3.19 18.92 -29.64
N LEU A 108 -4.41 19.34 -29.35
CA LEU A 108 -5.60 18.91 -30.09
C LEU A 108 -5.72 19.56 -31.49
N ILE A 109 -5.33 20.82 -31.66
CA ILE A 109 -5.59 21.58 -32.91
C ILE A 109 -4.59 21.24 -34.01
N LEU A 110 -3.34 21.02 -33.68
CA LEU A 110 -2.30 20.65 -34.67
C LEU A 110 -2.31 19.16 -35.05
N ALA A 111 -2.97 18.32 -34.27
CA ALA A 111 -3.05 16.87 -34.48
C ALA A 111 -4.37 16.37 -35.09
N VAL A 112 -5.30 17.32 -35.44
CA VAL A 112 -6.59 16.92 -36.01
C VAL A 112 -6.40 16.48 -37.47
N PRO A 113 -6.75 15.26 -37.85
CA PRO A 113 -6.71 14.81 -39.22
C PRO A 113 -7.53 15.75 -40.12
N ARG A 114 -7.03 16.06 -41.33
CA ARG A 114 -7.72 16.94 -42.31
C ARG A 114 -9.17 16.55 -42.55
N ALA A 115 -9.49 15.25 -42.53
CA ALA A 115 -10.84 14.72 -42.64
C ALA A 115 -11.75 15.19 -41.47
N VAL A 116 -11.27 15.19 -40.24
CA VAL A 116 -12.05 15.63 -39.06
C VAL A 116 -12.27 17.14 -39.09
N PHE A 117 -11.28 17.91 -39.57
CA PHE A 117 -11.43 19.35 -39.75
C PHE A 117 -12.53 19.63 -40.83
N GLY A 118 -12.48 18.95 -41.96
CA GLY A 118 -13.49 19.07 -43.00
C GLY A 118 -14.90 18.72 -42.50
N LEU A 119 -15.02 17.66 -41.69
CA LEU A 119 -16.30 17.24 -41.10
C LEU A 119 -16.83 18.32 -40.11
N ARG A 120 -15.99 18.92 -39.29
CA ARG A 120 -16.37 20.02 -38.40
C ARG A 120 -16.77 21.27 -39.15
N ALA A 121 -16.02 21.64 -40.20
CA ALA A 121 -16.39 22.76 -41.06
C ALA A 121 -17.73 22.53 -41.72
N LEU A 122 -18.00 21.32 -42.27
CA LEU A 122 -19.28 20.95 -42.82
C LEU A 122 -20.39 21.06 -41.75
N GLY A 123 -20.16 20.55 -40.54
CA GLY A 123 -21.06 20.70 -39.40
C GLY A 123 -21.37 22.16 -39.05
N PHE A 124 -20.39 23.04 -39.09
CA PHE A 124 -20.55 24.48 -38.87
C PHE A 124 -21.49 25.09 -39.91
N PHE A 125 -21.27 24.83 -41.21
CA PHE A 125 -22.14 25.33 -42.29
C PHE A 125 -23.54 24.77 -42.23
N ILE A 126 -23.73 23.49 -41.94
CA ILE A 126 -25.05 22.88 -41.72
C ILE A 126 -25.77 23.58 -40.57
N THR A 127 -25.07 23.81 -39.44
CA THR A 127 -25.65 24.52 -38.29
C THR A 127 -26.10 25.93 -38.65
N LEU A 128 -25.24 26.64 -39.40
CA LEU A 128 -25.52 28.02 -39.83
C LEU A 128 -26.76 28.05 -40.75
N ILE A 129 -26.83 27.19 -41.78
CA ILE A 129 -27.90 27.11 -42.74
C ILE A 129 -29.22 26.70 -42.06
N ALA A 130 -29.19 25.61 -41.31
CA ALA A 130 -30.39 25.06 -40.66
C ALA A 130 -30.89 26.02 -39.54
N GLY A 131 -29.96 26.63 -38.80
CA GLY A 131 -30.29 27.61 -37.78
C GLY A 131 -30.87 28.90 -38.35
N SER A 132 -30.36 29.39 -39.50
CA SER A 132 -30.98 30.52 -40.20
C SER A 132 -32.39 30.19 -40.69
N LEU A 133 -32.64 28.99 -41.18
CA LEU A 133 -33.98 28.53 -41.52
C LEU A 133 -34.92 28.53 -40.32
N LEU A 134 -34.44 27.95 -39.18
CA LEU A 134 -35.23 27.95 -37.93
C LEU A 134 -35.47 29.36 -37.41
N GLY A 135 -34.48 30.24 -37.50
CA GLY A 135 -34.63 31.67 -37.15
C GLY A 135 -35.68 32.37 -37.99
N ALA A 136 -35.80 32.02 -39.30
CA ALA A 136 -36.84 32.55 -40.17
C ALA A 136 -38.24 32.01 -39.86
N LEU A 137 -38.31 30.77 -39.32
CA LEU A 137 -39.60 30.12 -38.93
C LEU A 137 -40.10 30.61 -37.54
N LEU A 138 -39.19 30.94 -36.65
CA LEU A 138 -39.50 31.28 -35.22
C LEU A 138 -39.63 32.77 -34.98
N ALA A 139 -39.11 33.64 -35.84
CA ALA A 139 -39.11 35.07 -35.65
C ALA A 139 -40.36 35.70 -36.27
N ASP A 140 -41.19 36.36 -35.45
CA ASP A 140 -42.21 37.25 -35.90
C ASP A 140 -41.63 38.47 -36.61
N GLU A 141 -42.44 39.13 -37.46
CA GLU A 141 -42.04 40.31 -38.29
C GLU A 141 -41.61 41.55 -37.48
N GLY A 142 -41.55 41.46 -36.12
CA GLY A 142 -41.18 42.54 -35.20
C GLY A 142 -39.71 42.57 -34.74
N THR A 143 -38.80 41.81 -35.35
CA THR A 143 -37.38 41.81 -34.91
C THR A 143 -36.65 43.05 -35.45
N LEU A 144 -35.82 43.69 -34.60
CA LEU A 144 -34.97 44.84 -34.90
C LEU A 144 -33.81 44.51 -35.89
N LEU A 145 -33.78 43.31 -36.44
CA LEU A 145 -32.71 42.83 -37.34
C LEU A 145 -33.08 43.15 -38.80
N PRO A 146 -32.11 43.53 -39.67
CA PRO A 146 -32.34 44.05 -41.02
C PRO A 146 -33.16 43.13 -41.92
N SER A 147 -33.00 41.83 -41.78
CA SER A 147 -33.66 40.81 -42.58
C SER A 147 -34.44 39.77 -41.77
N GLY A 148 -34.81 40.14 -40.53
CA GLY A 148 -35.49 39.22 -39.59
C GLY A 148 -34.57 38.20 -38.92
N GLY A 149 -35.14 37.34 -38.06
CA GLY A 149 -34.39 36.40 -37.23
C GLY A 149 -33.58 35.34 -38.00
N GLY A 150 -33.94 34.99 -39.21
CA GLY A 150 -33.22 34.04 -40.04
C GLY A 150 -32.30 34.66 -41.12
N GLY A 151 -32.33 35.98 -41.24
CA GLY A 151 -31.58 36.69 -42.27
C GLY A 151 -32.08 36.34 -43.70
N ILE A 152 -31.35 36.85 -44.71
CA ILE A 152 -31.62 36.58 -46.10
C ILE A 152 -31.59 35.08 -46.42
N LEU A 153 -30.58 34.37 -45.84
CA LEU A 153 -30.41 32.93 -46.04
C LEU A 153 -31.63 32.13 -45.54
N GLY A 154 -32.08 32.41 -44.36
CA GLY A 154 -33.24 31.72 -43.78
C GLY A 154 -34.54 32.02 -44.53
N ARG A 155 -34.75 33.30 -44.92
CA ARG A 155 -35.89 33.71 -45.74
C ARG A 155 -35.89 33.03 -47.13
N PHE A 156 -34.71 33.02 -47.78
CA PHE A 156 -34.58 32.34 -49.08
C PHE A 156 -34.94 30.86 -49.01
N LEU A 157 -34.45 30.13 -48.00
CA LEU A 157 -34.76 28.74 -47.79
C LEU A 157 -36.26 28.52 -47.51
N LEU A 158 -36.83 29.40 -46.68
CA LEU A 158 -38.25 29.35 -46.34
C LEU A 158 -39.14 29.54 -47.60
N LEU A 159 -38.81 30.49 -48.46
CA LEU A 159 -39.55 30.77 -49.70
C LEU A 159 -39.42 29.63 -50.71
N GLN A 160 -38.20 29.06 -50.88
CA GLN A 160 -37.98 27.97 -51.86
C GLN A 160 -38.57 26.64 -51.40
N MET A 161 -38.52 26.33 -50.14
CA MET A 161 -38.91 25.02 -49.65
C MET A 161 -40.27 25.03 -48.93
N GLY A 162 -40.80 26.21 -48.60
CA GLY A 162 -42.05 26.35 -47.85
C GLY A 162 -43.27 25.78 -48.56
N SER A 163 -43.34 25.95 -49.88
CA SER A 163 -44.45 25.40 -50.70
C SER A 163 -44.42 23.87 -50.80
N ALA A 164 -43.22 23.25 -50.71
CA ALA A 164 -43.05 21.82 -50.86
C ALA A 164 -43.23 21.04 -49.55
N LEU A 165 -42.74 21.58 -48.42
CA LEU A 165 -42.68 20.87 -47.12
C LEU A 165 -43.64 21.42 -46.07
N GLY A 166 -44.20 22.59 -46.29
CA GLY A 166 -45.01 23.30 -45.31
C GLY A 166 -44.17 23.73 -44.04
N THR A 167 -44.74 24.60 -43.21
CA THR A 167 -44.06 25.11 -42.03
C THR A 167 -43.72 24.00 -40.99
N PRO A 168 -44.62 22.98 -40.71
CA PRO A 168 -44.26 21.93 -39.78
C PRO A 168 -43.15 21.00 -40.33
N GLY A 169 -43.16 20.71 -41.63
CA GLY A 169 -42.14 19.87 -42.27
C GLY A 169 -40.75 20.55 -42.24
N LEU A 170 -40.72 21.86 -42.53
CA LEU A 170 -39.50 22.66 -42.48
C LEU A 170 -38.96 22.81 -41.06
N SER A 171 -39.82 22.96 -40.05
CA SER A 171 -39.40 23.02 -38.67
C SER A 171 -38.75 21.72 -38.18
N LEU A 172 -39.33 20.57 -38.58
CA LEU A 172 -38.81 19.25 -38.24
C LEU A 172 -37.49 18.99 -38.96
N LEU A 173 -37.42 19.24 -40.27
CA LEU A 173 -36.21 19.07 -41.07
C LEU A 173 -35.10 20.03 -40.60
N GLY A 174 -35.43 21.31 -40.38
CA GLY A 174 -34.53 22.33 -39.88
C GLY A 174 -33.96 21.95 -38.52
N SER A 175 -34.79 21.50 -37.57
CA SER A 175 -34.37 21.05 -36.28
C SER A 175 -33.46 19.81 -36.35
N ALA A 176 -33.80 18.83 -37.20
CA ALA A 176 -32.97 17.66 -37.40
C ALA A 176 -31.58 18.00 -37.97
N LEU A 177 -31.55 18.84 -39.01
CA LEU A 177 -30.29 19.32 -39.60
C LEU A 177 -29.48 20.20 -38.65
N PHE A 178 -30.14 21.03 -37.84
CA PHE A 178 -29.49 21.85 -36.86
C PHE A 178 -28.81 21.00 -35.76
N LEU A 179 -29.51 20.01 -35.24
CA LEU A 179 -28.95 19.05 -34.26
C LEU A 179 -27.80 18.21 -34.87
N LEU A 180 -27.96 17.77 -36.13
CA LEU A 180 -26.92 17.08 -36.86
C LEU A 180 -25.71 17.96 -37.05
N GLY A 181 -25.91 19.21 -37.47
CA GLY A 181 -24.84 20.21 -37.65
C GLY A 181 -24.07 20.44 -36.36
N ILE A 182 -24.74 20.68 -35.24
CA ILE A 182 -24.12 20.84 -33.93
C ILE A 182 -23.33 19.57 -33.57
N THR A 183 -23.86 18.39 -33.79
CA THR A 183 -23.16 17.14 -33.49
C THR A 183 -21.89 17.01 -34.30
N LEU A 184 -21.91 17.28 -35.61
CA LEU A 184 -20.72 17.22 -36.47
C LEU A 184 -19.72 18.32 -36.14
N PHE A 185 -20.19 19.52 -35.82
CA PHE A 185 -19.35 20.66 -35.50
C PHE A 185 -18.63 20.51 -34.18
N THR A 186 -19.37 20.19 -33.11
CA THR A 186 -18.84 20.15 -31.74
C THR A 186 -18.32 18.76 -31.33
N GLY A 187 -18.79 17.68 -32.00
CA GLY A 187 -18.57 16.32 -31.58
C GLY A 187 -19.43 15.90 -30.37
N LEU A 188 -20.44 16.69 -30.02
CA LEU A 188 -21.34 16.42 -28.88
C LEU A 188 -22.24 15.22 -29.18
N SER A 189 -22.29 14.27 -28.28
CA SER A 189 -23.30 13.18 -28.32
C SER A 189 -24.50 13.59 -27.44
N TRP A 190 -25.64 13.78 -28.08
CA TRP A 190 -26.89 14.10 -27.38
C TRP A 190 -27.31 13.03 -26.38
N PHE A 191 -27.01 11.75 -26.68
CA PHE A 191 -27.27 10.66 -25.75
C PHE A 191 -26.46 10.76 -24.49
N VAL A 192 -25.18 11.14 -24.61
CA VAL A 192 -24.29 11.35 -23.44
C VAL A 192 -24.74 12.58 -22.64
N LEU A 193 -25.19 13.63 -23.33
CA LEU A 193 -25.70 14.83 -22.67
C LEU A 193 -26.98 14.53 -21.88
N LEU A 194 -27.94 13.84 -22.53
CA LEU A 194 -29.18 13.42 -21.89
C LEU A 194 -28.93 12.46 -20.72
N ALA A 195 -28.00 11.52 -20.88
CA ALA A 195 -27.61 10.62 -19.79
C ALA A 195 -26.99 11.38 -18.59
N ARG A 196 -26.13 12.38 -18.84
CA ARG A 196 -25.59 13.25 -17.79
C ARG A 196 -26.67 14.10 -17.11
N LEU A 197 -27.60 14.63 -17.91
CA LEU A 197 -28.73 15.41 -17.38
C LEU A 197 -29.64 14.53 -16.51
N ALA A 198 -29.97 13.34 -17.00
CA ALA A 198 -30.76 12.37 -16.24
C ALA A 198 -30.06 11.94 -14.95
N ALA A 199 -28.75 11.70 -15.01
CA ALA A 199 -27.93 11.41 -13.84
C ALA A 199 -27.92 12.59 -12.84
N ALA A 200 -27.76 13.82 -13.31
CA ALA A 200 -27.80 15.02 -12.48
C ALA A 200 -29.16 15.24 -11.81
N VAL A 201 -30.25 15.04 -12.56
CA VAL A 201 -31.63 15.13 -12.02
C VAL A 201 -31.86 14.01 -10.99
N SER A 202 -31.46 12.78 -11.31
CA SER A 202 -31.60 11.66 -10.36
C SER A 202 -30.81 11.87 -9.08
N GLU A 203 -29.63 12.46 -9.18
CA GLU A 203 -28.77 12.78 -8.04
C GLU A 203 -29.37 13.94 -7.22
N ALA A 204 -29.91 14.99 -7.90
CA ALA A 204 -30.60 16.07 -7.22
C ALA A 204 -31.84 15.57 -6.47
N LEU A 205 -32.62 14.67 -7.08
CA LEU A 205 -33.78 14.03 -6.44
C LEU A 205 -33.39 13.16 -5.25
N ARG A 206 -32.26 12.39 -5.36
CA ARG A 206 -31.73 11.61 -4.24
C ARG A 206 -31.28 12.53 -3.10
N ARG A 207 -30.57 13.62 -3.40
CA ARG A 207 -30.16 14.61 -2.40
C ARG A 207 -31.36 15.29 -1.74
N GLY A 208 -32.37 15.65 -2.54
CA GLY A 208 -33.61 16.21 -2.03
C GLY A 208 -34.37 15.24 -1.09
N ARG A 209 -34.47 13.96 -1.48
CA ARG A 209 -35.06 12.92 -0.62
C ARG A 209 -34.24 12.69 0.64
N ALA A 210 -32.91 12.59 0.51
CA ALA A 210 -32.01 12.44 1.67
C ALA A 210 -32.09 13.64 2.62
N TYR A 211 -32.20 14.86 2.07
CA TYR A 211 -32.40 16.08 2.88
C TYR A 211 -33.75 16.09 3.58
N ALA A 212 -34.83 15.74 2.86
CA ALA A 212 -36.14 15.65 3.46
C ALA A 212 -36.23 14.56 4.55
N GLN A 213 -35.64 13.41 4.31
CA GLN A 213 -35.53 12.33 5.31
C GLN A 213 -34.73 12.79 6.53
N ARG A 214 -33.55 13.42 6.33
CA ARG A 214 -32.78 13.98 7.46
C ARG A 214 -33.58 15.00 8.27
N ARG A 215 -34.36 15.85 7.61
CA ARG A 215 -35.25 16.83 8.32
C ARG A 215 -36.38 16.14 9.10
N ILE A 216 -36.97 15.10 8.52
CA ILE A 216 -38.01 14.29 9.20
C ILE A 216 -37.37 13.54 10.39
N ASP A 217 -36.18 12.95 10.18
CA ASP A 217 -35.46 12.26 11.23
C ASP A 217 -35.00 13.25 12.34
N GLU A 218 -34.51 14.46 11.97
CA GLU A 218 -34.16 15.51 12.95
C GLU A 218 -35.37 15.96 13.79
N VAL A 219 -36.54 16.11 13.17
CA VAL A 219 -37.77 16.47 13.89
C VAL A 219 -38.26 15.31 14.75
N ARG A 220 -38.14 14.09 14.26
CA ARG A 220 -38.48 12.86 15.00
C ARG A 220 -37.52 12.63 16.16
N ASP A 221 -36.20 12.83 15.91
CA ASP A 221 -35.15 12.72 16.92
C ASP A 221 -35.28 13.85 17.97
N ARG A 222 -35.67 15.08 17.57
CA ARG A 222 -35.97 16.15 18.53
C ARG A 222 -37.19 15.83 19.42
N LYS A 223 -38.28 15.34 18.85
CA LYS A 223 -39.44 14.91 19.63
C LYS A 223 -39.15 13.69 20.50
N ALA A 224 -38.36 12.73 19.98
CA ALA A 224 -37.88 11.59 20.76
C ALA A 224 -36.89 12.02 21.84
N ALA A 225 -36.02 13.00 21.55
CA ALA A 225 -35.08 13.58 22.52
C ALA A 225 -35.81 14.39 23.61
N GLU A 226 -36.86 15.13 23.25
CA GLU A 226 -37.69 15.85 24.24
C GLU A 226 -38.48 14.88 25.14
N ALA A 227 -39.07 13.83 24.57
CA ALA A 227 -39.73 12.75 25.33
C ALA A 227 -38.72 11.96 26.20
N GLN A 228 -37.56 11.69 25.67
CA GLN A 228 -36.45 11.08 26.44
C GLN A 228 -35.88 12.05 27.49
N ALA A 229 -35.80 13.35 27.20
CA ALA A 229 -35.36 14.34 28.18
C ALA A 229 -36.35 14.50 29.35
N ALA A 230 -37.68 14.42 29.10
CA ALA A 230 -38.68 14.39 30.14
C ALA A 230 -38.61 13.10 30.99
N MET A 231 -38.41 11.93 30.36
CA MET A 231 -38.14 10.68 31.07
C MET A 231 -36.78 10.70 31.79
N ARG A 232 -35.77 11.39 31.22
CA ARG A 232 -34.46 11.56 31.87
C ARG A 232 -34.54 12.47 33.11
N ARG A 233 -35.30 13.55 33.06
CA ARG A 233 -35.48 14.38 34.26
C ARG A 233 -36.11 13.62 35.42
N ALA A 234 -37.13 12.79 35.15
CA ALA A 234 -37.73 11.95 36.17
C ALA A 234 -36.75 10.84 36.67
N ARG A 235 -35.87 10.32 35.79
CA ARG A 235 -34.80 9.39 36.19
C ARG A 235 -33.62 10.09 36.88
N ILE A 236 -33.31 11.32 36.55
CA ILE A 236 -32.23 12.09 37.18
C ILE A 236 -32.52 12.33 38.64
N ASP A 237 -33.79 12.68 38.99
CA ASP A 237 -34.18 12.85 40.39
C ASP A 237 -34.09 11.53 41.17
N GLU A 238 -34.45 10.40 40.56
CA GLU A 238 -34.31 9.08 41.15
C GLU A 238 -32.80 8.63 41.20
N GLU A 239 -31.97 9.08 40.27
CA GLU A 239 -30.56 8.77 40.20
C GLU A 239 -29.71 9.69 41.10
N VAL A 240 -30.15 10.91 41.40
CA VAL A 240 -29.52 11.76 42.40
C VAL A 240 -29.66 11.16 43.80
N GLU A 241 -30.81 10.58 44.13
CA GLU A 241 -30.97 9.81 45.36
C GLU A 241 -30.14 8.54 45.39
N ARG A 242 -29.98 7.84 44.24
CA ARG A 242 -29.07 6.67 44.12
C ARG A 242 -27.58 7.09 44.17
N ARG A 243 -27.21 8.32 43.70
CA ARG A 243 -25.83 8.81 43.77
C ARG A 243 -25.33 9.06 45.19
N GLN A 244 -26.19 9.40 46.10
CA GLN A 244 -25.86 9.48 47.54
C GLN A 244 -25.54 8.13 48.16
N LYS A 245 -25.88 7.01 47.48
CA LYS A 245 -25.60 5.62 47.88
C LYS A 245 -24.53 4.97 47.00
N ARG A 246 -23.77 5.73 46.14
CA ARG A 246 -22.73 5.20 45.26
C ARG A 246 -21.58 4.58 46.04
N ARG A 247 -21.15 3.41 45.56
CA ARG A 247 -19.88 2.81 45.96
C ARG A 247 -18.75 3.75 45.62
N PRO A 248 -17.74 3.93 46.48
CA PRO A 248 -16.54 4.71 46.16
C PRO A 248 -15.85 4.13 44.92
N VAL A 249 -15.26 4.98 44.10
CA VAL A 249 -14.47 4.58 42.92
C VAL A 249 -13.39 3.61 43.41
N GLU A 250 -13.40 2.39 42.88
CA GLU A 250 -12.43 1.39 43.24
C GLU A 250 -11.10 1.71 42.53
N ILE A 251 -10.08 2.08 43.29
CA ILE A 251 -8.73 2.26 42.76
C ILE A 251 -7.98 0.96 43.02
N GLU A 252 -7.61 0.29 41.92
CA GLU A 252 -6.81 -0.91 42.00
C GLU A 252 -5.40 -0.51 42.43
N ALA A 253 -4.87 -1.12 43.46
CA ALA A 253 -3.48 -0.86 43.86
C ALA A 253 -2.55 -1.21 42.69
N PRO A 254 -1.47 -0.44 42.42
CA PRO A 254 -0.50 -0.76 41.37
C PRO A 254 0.06 -2.17 41.64
N THR A 255 -0.34 -3.11 40.84
CA THR A 255 -0.24 -4.54 41.14
C THR A 255 1.02 -5.09 40.60
N ALA A 256 2.15 -4.79 40.71
CA ALA A 256 3.17 -5.80 40.43
C ALA A 256 4.54 -5.43 40.99
N LYS A 257 4.88 -5.99 42.10
CA LYS A 257 6.27 -6.39 42.30
C LYS A 257 6.56 -7.48 41.28
N ILE A 258 7.32 -7.14 40.22
CA ILE A 258 7.85 -8.11 39.27
C ILE A 258 8.67 -9.11 40.08
N GLU A 259 8.26 -10.40 40.06
CA GLU A 259 9.04 -11.43 40.70
C GLU A 259 10.40 -11.55 39.97
N PRO A 260 11.54 -11.29 40.67
CA PRO A 260 12.84 -11.45 40.05
C PRO A 260 13.08 -12.93 39.72
N SER A 261 13.84 -13.14 38.65
CA SER A 261 14.21 -14.50 38.26
C SER A 261 15.33 -15.05 39.15
N PRO A 262 15.41 -16.38 39.37
CA PRO A 262 16.52 -17.01 40.08
C PRO A 262 17.90 -16.65 39.52
N ARG A 263 17.98 -16.45 38.18
CA ARG A 263 19.20 -15.97 37.51
C ARG A 263 19.57 -14.56 37.95
N ALA A 264 18.63 -13.65 37.99
CA ALA A 264 18.84 -12.28 38.40
C ALA A 264 19.29 -12.20 39.88
N GLU A 265 18.74 -13.07 40.73
CA GLU A 265 19.13 -13.17 42.14
C GLU A 265 20.58 -13.71 42.32
N LYS A 266 20.92 -14.76 41.56
CA LYS A 266 22.29 -15.32 41.55
C LYS A 266 23.31 -14.29 41.05
N GLU A 267 23.02 -13.56 39.98
CA GLU A 267 23.92 -12.53 39.44
C GLU A 267 24.09 -11.36 40.42
N LYS A 268 23.06 -10.98 41.20
CA LYS A 268 23.22 -9.99 42.29
C LYS A 268 24.14 -10.45 43.40
N GLN A 269 24.11 -11.74 43.76
CA GLN A 269 24.97 -12.32 44.78
C GLN A 269 26.45 -12.41 44.33
N GLN A 270 26.69 -12.68 43.03
CA GLN A 270 28.04 -12.79 42.47
C GLN A 270 28.77 -11.47 42.36
N LYS A 271 28.10 -10.30 42.36
CA LYS A 271 28.74 -8.98 42.39
C LYS A 271 29.65 -8.75 43.63
N LEU A 272 29.57 -9.57 44.66
CA LEU A 272 30.42 -9.53 45.86
C LEU A 272 31.82 -10.16 45.66
N PHE A 273 32.00 -10.97 44.61
CA PHE A 273 33.25 -11.63 44.28
C PHE A 273 33.52 -11.44 42.80
N SER A 274 34.57 -10.73 42.43
CA SER A 274 35.00 -10.46 41.04
C SER A 274 35.59 -11.72 40.36
N LEU A 275 34.81 -12.79 40.23
CA LEU A 275 35.15 -13.93 39.41
C LEU A 275 34.65 -13.70 37.96
N PRO A 276 35.42 -14.08 36.93
CA PRO A 276 34.93 -14.01 35.56
C PRO A 276 33.69 -14.87 35.48
N ILE A 277 32.60 -14.30 34.96
CA ILE A 277 31.30 -15.00 34.79
C ILE A 277 31.49 -15.95 33.63
N SER A 278 31.77 -17.22 33.94
CA SER A 278 31.78 -18.32 32.96
C SER A 278 30.36 -18.85 32.80
N GLY A 279 29.60 -18.24 31.93
CA GLY A 279 28.27 -18.73 31.54
C GLY A 279 28.17 -18.78 30.02
N GLU A 280 27.32 -19.68 29.46
CA GLU A 280 27.08 -19.77 28.03
C GLU A 280 26.39 -18.53 27.47
N LEU A 281 25.66 -17.78 28.29
CA LEU A 281 24.86 -16.62 27.89
C LEU A 281 25.37 -15.32 28.52
N PRO A 282 25.15 -14.14 27.90
CA PRO A 282 25.59 -12.84 28.41
C PRO A 282 24.99 -12.51 29.78
N PRO A 283 25.75 -11.90 30.70
CA PRO A 283 25.22 -11.52 32.00
C PRO A 283 24.27 -10.32 31.91
N LEU A 284 23.24 -10.29 32.77
CA LEU A 284 22.31 -9.17 32.86
C LEU A 284 22.96 -7.84 33.27
N SER A 285 24.18 -7.89 33.84
CA SER A 285 24.95 -6.72 34.24
C SER A 285 25.43 -5.86 33.06
N LEU A 286 25.36 -6.37 31.81
CA LEU A 286 25.65 -5.59 30.62
C LEU A 286 24.52 -4.60 30.29
N MET A 287 23.34 -4.77 30.89
CA MET A 287 22.19 -3.90 30.73
C MET A 287 22.09 -2.93 31.91
N ASP A 288 21.64 -1.72 31.62
CA ASP A 288 21.54 -0.65 32.63
C ASP A 288 20.44 -0.95 33.65
N GLU A 289 20.72 -0.60 34.93
CA GLU A 289 19.74 -0.76 36.02
C GLU A 289 18.66 0.31 35.92
N THR A 290 17.46 -0.04 36.34
CA THR A 290 16.36 0.93 36.43
C THR A 290 16.63 1.85 37.61
N ASP A 291 16.55 3.15 37.38
CA ASP A 291 16.64 4.11 38.48
C ASP A 291 15.34 4.02 39.31
N PRO A 292 15.45 3.82 40.65
CA PRO A 292 14.26 3.86 41.50
C PRO A 292 13.48 5.16 41.41
N ALA A 293 14.11 6.26 40.97
CA ALA A 293 13.47 7.55 40.73
C ALA A 293 12.54 7.55 39.53
N ASP A 294 12.67 6.60 38.62
CA ASP A 294 11.78 6.45 37.44
C ASP A 294 10.37 5.93 37.79
N HIS A 295 10.13 5.52 39.03
CA HIS A 295 8.84 4.99 39.49
C HIS A 295 8.06 6.00 40.33
N HIS A 296 7.43 6.99 39.68
CA HIS A 296 6.50 7.89 40.34
C HIS A 296 5.09 7.29 40.34
N ALA A 297 4.68 6.64 41.42
CA ALA A 297 3.30 6.21 41.59
C ALA A 297 2.42 7.45 41.86
N LEU A 298 1.39 7.63 41.04
CA LEU A 298 0.37 8.66 41.25
C LEU A 298 -0.36 8.41 42.58
N SER A 299 -0.51 9.46 43.39
CA SER A 299 -1.25 9.33 44.65
C SER A 299 -2.74 9.04 44.37
N GLU A 300 -3.40 8.28 45.26
CA GLU A 300 -4.82 7.98 45.14
C GLU A 300 -5.69 9.24 44.97
N ASP A 301 -5.33 10.33 45.65
CA ASP A 301 -6.05 11.58 45.53
C ASP A 301 -5.87 12.24 44.15
N ALA A 302 -4.71 12.10 43.52
CA ALA A 302 -4.49 12.56 42.17
C ALA A 302 -5.32 11.76 41.17
N LEU A 303 -5.40 10.45 41.33
CA LEU A 303 -6.22 9.56 40.49
C LEU A 303 -7.73 9.85 40.65
N LYS A 304 -8.21 10.12 41.87
CA LYS A 304 -9.62 10.54 42.13
C LYS A 304 -9.92 11.86 41.45
N ARG A 305 -9.04 12.87 41.61
CA ARG A 305 -9.22 14.19 40.93
C ARG A 305 -9.23 14.05 39.41
N MET A 306 -8.40 13.16 38.83
CA MET A 306 -8.39 12.91 37.38
C MET A 306 -9.66 12.20 36.93
N ALA A 307 -10.21 11.25 37.70
CA ALA A 307 -11.47 10.59 37.45
C ALA A 307 -12.63 11.60 37.42
N ASP A 308 -12.72 12.46 38.47
CA ASP A 308 -13.74 13.50 38.56
C ASP A 308 -13.65 14.50 37.40
N ARG A 309 -12.41 14.90 37.01
CA ARG A 309 -12.16 15.78 35.89
C ARG A 309 -12.60 15.14 34.56
N LEU A 310 -12.33 13.84 34.38
CA LEU A 310 -12.75 13.09 33.18
C LEU A 310 -14.29 13.02 33.10
N GLU A 311 -14.98 12.69 34.20
CA GLU A 311 -16.46 12.68 34.23
C GLU A 311 -17.03 14.08 33.92
N LEU A 312 -16.45 15.14 34.49
CA LEU A 312 -16.88 16.50 34.23
C LEU A 312 -16.74 16.84 32.73
N LYS A 313 -15.59 16.49 32.12
CA LYS A 313 -15.34 16.77 30.69
C LYS A 313 -16.27 15.96 29.78
N LEU A 314 -16.52 14.70 30.08
CA LEU A 314 -17.50 13.89 29.36
C LEU A 314 -18.91 14.52 29.41
N ARG A 315 -19.30 15.04 30.57
CA ARG A 315 -20.60 15.73 30.77
C ARG A 315 -20.65 17.04 30.00
N GLU A 316 -19.58 17.83 29.96
CA GLU A 316 -19.48 19.04 29.14
C GLU A 316 -19.68 18.75 27.64
N PHE A 317 -19.22 17.58 27.16
CA PHE A 317 -19.47 17.11 25.78
C PHE A 317 -20.84 16.42 25.61
N GLY A 318 -21.70 16.47 26.60
CA GLY A 318 -23.06 15.90 26.56
C GLY A 318 -23.05 14.37 26.60
N VAL A 319 -22.04 13.78 27.22
CA VAL A 319 -21.94 12.33 27.48
C VAL A 319 -22.02 12.09 28.99
N GLU A 320 -23.08 11.42 29.42
CA GLU A 320 -23.21 10.97 30.81
C GLU A 320 -22.52 9.60 30.95
N ALA A 321 -21.47 9.56 31.74
CA ALA A 321 -20.74 8.35 32.09
C ALA A 321 -20.16 8.47 33.50
N ALA A 322 -20.01 7.36 34.20
CA ALA A 322 -19.41 7.31 35.51
C ALA A 322 -18.11 6.50 35.45
N VAL A 323 -17.07 6.98 36.14
CA VAL A 323 -15.85 6.19 36.34
C VAL A 323 -16.13 5.15 37.45
N VAL A 324 -16.03 3.89 37.07
CA VAL A 324 -16.29 2.77 38.00
C VAL A 324 -14.99 2.30 38.65
N LYS A 325 -13.92 2.19 37.83
CA LYS A 325 -12.63 1.65 38.25
C LYS A 325 -11.48 2.43 37.60
N VAL A 326 -10.40 2.56 38.34
CA VAL A 326 -9.14 3.20 37.85
C VAL A 326 -8.00 2.21 37.99
N HIS A 327 -7.31 1.97 36.89
CA HIS A 327 -6.13 1.13 36.79
C HIS A 327 -4.91 2.00 36.51
N PRO A 328 -4.14 2.39 37.53
CA PRO A 328 -2.90 3.13 37.32
C PRO A 328 -1.84 2.21 36.75
N GLY A 329 -1.14 2.67 35.73
CA GLY A 329 -0.02 1.97 35.12
C GLY A 329 1.25 2.85 35.08
N PRO A 330 2.37 2.30 34.63
CA PRO A 330 3.64 3.02 34.61
C PRO A 330 3.69 4.15 33.59
N VAL A 331 2.97 4.04 32.48
CA VAL A 331 2.99 5.01 31.38
C VAL A 331 1.63 5.67 31.18
N ILE A 332 0.57 4.93 31.37
CA ILE A 332 -0.82 5.38 31.22
C ILE A 332 -1.66 4.96 32.41
N THR A 333 -2.74 5.71 32.65
CA THR A 333 -3.82 5.30 33.58
C THR A 333 -5.07 4.98 32.78
N ARG A 334 -5.67 3.80 33.00
CA ARG A 334 -6.94 3.41 32.39
C ARG A 334 -8.09 3.70 33.36
N PHE A 335 -9.04 4.49 32.90
CA PHE A 335 -10.30 4.74 33.57
C PHE A 335 -11.39 3.86 32.94
N GLU A 336 -11.96 2.93 33.70
CA GLU A 336 -13.12 2.17 33.27
C GLU A 336 -14.37 3.01 33.55
N ILE A 337 -15.08 3.32 32.48
CA ILE A 337 -16.31 4.11 32.53
C ILE A 337 -17.53 3.27 32.20
N GLU A 338 -18.62 3.53 32.88
CA GLU A 338 -19.93 2.98 32.59
C GLU A 338 -20.78 4.09 31.94
N PRO A 339 -21.06 4.02 30.62
CA PRO A 339 -21.92 4.98 29.96
C PRO A 339 -23.35 4.85 30.42
N ALA A 340 -24.06 5.98 30.55
CA ALA A 340 -25.48 5.95 30.85
C ALA A 340 -26.28 5.24 29.74
N ALA A 341 -27.44 4.66 30.10
CA ALA A 341 -28.30 3.94 29.17
C ALA A 341 -28.66 4.81 27.94
N GLY A 342 -28.42 4.27 26.74
CA GLY A 342 -28.69 4.96 25.46
C GLY A 342 -27.53 5.81 24.92
N VAL A 343 -26.39 5.86 25.57
CA VAL A 343 -25.16 6.48 25.05
C VAL A 343 -24.48 5.49 24.11
N LYS A 344 -24.31 5.87 22.84
CA LYS A 344 -23.59 5.05 21.86
C LYS A 344 -22.08 5.09 22.11
N VAL A 345 -21.42 3.94 22.08
CA VAL A 345 -19.96 3.78 22.21
C VAL A 345 -19.21 4.68 21.22
N SER A 346 -19.65 4.71 19.97
CA SER A 346 -19.04 5.51 18.91
C SER A 346 -19.04 7.02 19.18
N ARG A 347 -19.97 7.51 20.02
CA ARG A 347 -20.00 8.93 20.44
C ARG A 347 -18.82 9.25 21.36
N ILE A 348 -18.48 8.33 22.27
CA ILE A 348 -17.35 8.49 23.18
C ILE A 348 -16.03 8.36 22.42
N SER A 349 -15.93 7.37 21.55
CA SER A 349 -14.74 7.17 20.71
C SER A 349 -14.46 8.36 19.78
N GLY A 350 -15.53 9.02 19.29
CA GLY A 350 -15.41 10.23 18.47
C GLY A 350 -14.87 11.44 19.24
N LEU A 351 -15.00 11.47 20.57
CA LEU A 351 -14.51 12.55 21.41
C LEU A 351 -13.05 12.42 21.86
N ALA A 352 -12.33 11.39 21.47
CA ALA A 352 -10.98 11.13 21.94
C ALA A 352 -10.03 12.35 21.79
N LYS A 353 -10.09 13.05 20.65
CA LYS A 353 -9.27 14.25 20.38
C LYS A 353 -9.70 15.46 21.23
N ASP A 354 -11.01 15.63 21.44
CA ASP A 354 -11.54 16.71 22.24
C ASP A 354 -11.25 16.49 23.72
N LEU A 355 -11.30 15.24 24.19
CA LEU A 355 -10.89 14.84 25.53
C LEU A 355 -9.40 15.07 25.75
N ALA A 356 -8.54 14.69 24.78
CA ALA A 356 -7.11 14.94 24.88
C ALA A 356 -6.82 16.44 25.06
N ARG A 357 -7.45 17.30 24.26
CA ARG A 357 -7.35 18.76 24.38
C ARG A 357 -7.88 19.27 25.72
N ALA A 358 -9.05 18.79 26.16
CA ALA A 358 -9.71 19.24 27.39
C ALA A 358 -8.96 18.81 28.68
N LEU A 359 -8.25 17.70 28.62
CA LEU A 359 -7.41 17.15 29.69
C LEU A 359 -5.97 17.65 29.61
N ALA A 360 -5.59 18.39 28.55
CA ALA A 360 -4.25 18.88 28.26
C ALA A 360 -3.18 17.78 28.14
N VAL A 361 -3.56 16.64 27.50
CA VAL A 361 -2.67 15.51 27.26
C VAL A 361 -2.45 15.32 25.74
N VAL A 362 -1.34 14.66 25.37
CA VAL A 362 -0.94 14.47 23.97
C VAL A 362 -1.98 13.66 23.19
N SER A 363 -2.53 12.62 23.80
CA SER A 363 -3.47 11.70 23.16
C SER A 363 -4.34 11.02 24.23
N VAL A 364 -5.56 10.66 23.88
CA VAL A 364 -6.45 9.82 24.69
C VAL A 364 -6.93 8.68 23.80
N ARG A 365 -6.80 7.45 24.29
CA ARG A 365 -7.29 6.26 23.59
C ARG A 365 -8.54 5.73 24.27
N VAL A 366 -9.57 5.46 23.46
CA VAL A 366 -10.83 4.87 23.92
C VAL A 366 -10.85 3.39 23.54
N VAL A 367 -10.92 2.53 24.53
CA VAL A 367 -11.07 1.07 24.38
C VAL A 367 -12.55 0.75 24.45
N GLU A 368 -13.14 0.46 23.30
CA GLU A 368 -14.59 0.30 23.17
C GLU A 368 -15.12 -0.95 23.87
N VAL A 369 -14.32 -2.02 23.92
CA VAL A 369 -14.70 -3.30 24.50
C VAL A 369 -13.59 -3.81 25.41
N ILE A 370 -13.92 -4.04 26.67
CA ILE A 370 -13.06 -4.75 27.61
C ILE A 370 -13.65 -6.16 27.75
N PRO A 371 -12.89 -7.23 27.42
CA PRO A 371 -13.40 -8.59 27.49
C PRO A 371 -13.98 -8.93 28.86
N GLY A 372 -15.21 -9.46 28.87
CA GLY A 372 -15.89 -9.86 30.12
C GLY A 372 -16.49 -8.72 30.93
N LYS A 373 -16.48 -7.47 30.44
CA LYS A 373 -17.05 -6.31 31.12
C LYS A 373 -18.01 -5.53 30.23
N SER A 374 -19.01 -4.89 30.85
CA SER A 374 -19.93 -3.95 30.18
C SER A 374 -19.41 -2.50 30.14
N THR A 375 -18.25 -2.27 30.71
CA THR A 375 -17.59 -0.97 30.79
C THR A 375 -16.67 -0.71 29.60
N MET A 376 -16.35 0.55 29.34
CA MET A 376 -15.37 1.00 28.36
C MET A 376 -14.12 1.49 29.08
N GLY A 377 -12.97 1.44 28.40
CA GLY A 377 -11.73 2.01 28.91
C GLY A 377 -11.42 3.36 28.27
N ILE A 378 -11.04 4.34 29.07
CA ILE A 378 -10.37 5.57 28.61
C ILE A 378 -8.96 5.56 29.15
N GLU A 379 -8.00 5.49 28.25
CA GLU A 379 -6.56 5.46 28.54
C GLU A 379 -6.00 6.87 28.42
N VAL A 380 -5.50 7.40 29.53
CA VAL A 380 -4.93 8.75 29.63
C VAL A 380 -3.44 8.62 29.98
N PRO A 381 -2.52 9.25 29.24
CA PRO A 381 -1.10 9.22 29.56
C PRO A 381 -0.83 9.92 30.90
N ASN A 382 0.10 9.35 31.66
CA ASN A 382 0.59 9.96 32.89
C ASN A 382 1.42 11.21 32.55
N GLU A 383 1.46 12.18 33.46
CA GLU A 383 2.33 13.37 33.35
C GLU A 383 3.80 12.94 33.38
N ASP A 384 4.17 12.13 34.38
CA ASP A 384 5.49 11.49 34.50
C ASP A 384 5.37 10.04 34.07
N ARG A 385 6.05 9.68 32.97
CA ARG A 385 6.00 8.36 32.38
C ARG A 385 7.25 7.58 32.73
N ALA A 386 7.08 6.41 33.32
CA ALA A 386 8.20 5.52 33.58
C ALA A 386 8.77 4.95 32.28
N VAL A 387 10.09 4.84 32.20
CA VAL A 387 10.78 4.14 31.11
C VAL A 387 10.80 2.66 31.43
N VAL A 388 10.21 1.83 30.55
CA VAL A 388 10.24 0.39 30.70
C VAL A 388 11.59 -0.13 30.21
N ARG A 389 12.52 -0.43 31.09
CA ARG A 389 13.85 -0.94 30.73
C ARG A 389 13.78 -2.41 30.29
N LEU A 390 14.53 -2.78 29.23
CA LEU A 390 14.61 -4.17 28.76
C LEU A 390 15.12 -5.11 29.85
N ARG A 391 16.09 -4.66 30.64
CA ARG A 391 16.62 -5.44 31.77
C ARG A 391 15.55 -5.91 32.74
N GLU A 392 14.52 -5.07 33.03
CA GLU A 392 13.45 -5.47 33.95
C GLU A 392 12.64 -6.66 33.44
N VAL A 393 12.41 -6.68 32.12
CA VAL A 393 11.65 -7.76 31.48
C VAL A 393 12.51 -9.02 31.38
N LEU A 394 13.80 -8.89 31.01
CA LEU A 394 14.78 -9.99 30.97
C LEU A 394 14.98 -10.63 32.36
N ALA A 395 15.01 -9.80 33.41
CA ALA A 395 15.17 -10.25 34.79
C ALA A 395 13.90 -10.81 35.42
N SER A 396 12.77 -10.82 34.70
CA SER A 396 11.49 -11.31 35.20
C SER A 396 11.41 -12.84 35.20
N SER A 397 10.68 -13.39 36.19
CA SER A 397 10.36 -14.81 36.22
C SER A 397 9.55 -15.28 35.00
N ALA A 398 8.77 -14.39 34.38
CA ALA A 398 8.01 -14.67 33.17
C ALA A 398 8.91 -15.02 31.97
N TYR A 399 10.00 -14.28 31.78
CA TYR A 399 10.97 -14.56 30.72
C TYR A 399 11.81 -15.81 31.02
N GLU A 400 12.29 -15.97 32.23
CA GLU A 400 13.12 -17.13 32.60
C GLU A 400 12.35 -18.45 32.50
N ARG A 401 11.09 -18.49 32.99
CA ARG A 401 10.23 -19.67 32.92
C ARG A 401 9.70 -20.00 31.52
N ALA A 402 9.83 -19.08 30.55
CA ALA A 402 9.45 -19.33 29.17
C ALA A 402 10.31 -20.50 28.61
N PRO A 403 9.69 -21.64 28.22
CA PRO A 403 10.45 -22.84 27.82
C PRO A 403 11.08 -22.71 26.44
N SER A 404 10.62 -21.76 25.64
CA SER A 404 11.08 -21.55 24.28
C SER A 404 12.38 -20.75 24.24
N LYS A 405 13.33 -21.16 23.41
CA LYS A 405 14.54 -20.39 23.08
C LYS A 405 14.26 -19.16 22.23
N LEU A 406 13.05 -19.08 21.68
CA LEU A 406 12.56 -17.99 20.85
C LEU A 406 11.62 -17.04 21.64
N ALA A 407 11.82 -16.92 22.95
CA ALA A 407 11.08 -15.99 23.79
C ALA A 407 11.52 -14.52 23.54
N LEU A 408 10.56 -13.66 23.25
CA LEU A 408 10.75 -12.24 22.97
C LEU A 408 10.20 -11.39 24.12
N CYS A 409 11.02 -10.51 24.68
CA CYS A 409 10.60 -9.51 25.66
C CYS A 409 9.98 -8.33 24.91
N LEU A 410 8.67 -8.21 24.89
CA LEU A 410 8.01 -7.10 24.22
C LEU A 410 8.00 -5.82 25.06
N GLY A 411 7.84 -5.95 26.37
CA GLY A 411 7.73 -4.82 27.28
C GLY A 411 6.80 -5.14 28.45
N LYS A 412 6.01 -4.15 28.87
CA LYS A 412 5.02 -4.29 29.94
C LYS A 412 3.61 -3.95 29.44
N ASP A 413 2.61 -4.62 29.99
CA ASP A 413 1.23 -4.25 29.79
C ASP A 413 0.89 -2.91 30.51
N ILE A 414 -0.35 -2.50 30.38
CA ILE A 414 -0.84 -1.28 31.04
C ILE A 414 -0.83 -1.35 32.56
N SER A 415 -0.77 -2.54 33.15
CA SER A 415 -0.70 -2.77 34.61
C SER A 415 0.73 -2.91 35.10
N GLY A 416 1.73 -2.85 34.20
CA GLY A 416 3.14 -2.99 34.51
C GLY A 416 3.65 -4.44 34.55
N GLN A 417 2.84 -5.42 34.14
CA GLN A 417 3.25 -6.83 34.04
C GLN A 417 4.14 -7.04 32.79
N PRO A 418 5.20 -7.86 32.89
CA PRO A 418 6.06 -8.17 31.77
C PRO A 418 5.32 -9.00 30.71
N ILE A 419 5.37 -8.58 29.46
CA ILE A 419 4.81 -9.29 28.32
C ILE A 419 5.95 -9.98 27.56
N VAL A 420 5.92 -11.29 27.59
CA VAL A 420 6.86 -12.18 26.89
C VAL A 420 6.10 -12.98 25.84
N ALA A 421 6.47 -12.81 24.60
CA ALA A 421 5.88 -13.54 23.47
C ALA A 421 6.81 -14.67 23.02
N ASP A 422 6.24 -15.73 22.49
CA ASP A 422 7.00 -16.89 22.00
C ASP A 422 6.91 -16.98 20.46
N LEU A 423 8.02 -16.70 19.78
CA LEU A 423 8.09 -16.72 18.31
C LEU A 423 7.83 -18.15 17.74
N ALA A 424 8.09 -19.21 18.50
CA ALA A 424 7.74 -20.58 18.08
C ALA A 424 6.22 -20.80 18.01
N ARG A 425 5.44 -20.12 18.86
CA ARG A 425 3.98 -20.16 18.84
C ARG A 425 3.37 -19.20 17.84
N MET A 426 3.97 -18.03 17.67
CA MET A 426 3.62 -17.03 16.66
C MET A 426 4.68 -17.03 15.54
N PRO A 427 4.68 -18.01 14.63
CA PRO A 427 5.85 -18.38 13.82
C PRO A 427 6.47 -17.23 13.05
N HIS A 428 5.70 -16.20 12.74
CA HIS A 428 6.14 -15.01 12.04
C HIS A 428 5.48 -13.79 12.64
N LEU A 429 6.20 -12.67 12.63
CA LEU A 429 5.79 -11.41 13.24
C LEU A 429 5.95 -10.27 12.25
N LEU A 430 4.89 -9.49 12.07
CA LEU A 430 4.91 -8.23 11.35
C LEU A 430 4.98 -7.07 12.34
N VAL A 431 5.96 -6.19 12.16
CA VAL A 431 6.18 -5.02 13.00
C VAL A 431 6.12 -3.75 12.14
N ALA A 432 5.24 -2.83 12.46
CA ALA A 432 5.15 -1.59 11.69
C ALA A 432 5.04 -0.36 12.59
N GLY A 433 5.54 0.78 12.12
CA GLY A 433 5.48 2.05 12.84
C GLY A 433 6.26 3.14 12.13
N THR A 434 5.92 4.40 12.37
CA THR A 434 6.63 5.54 11.77
C THR A 434 8.00 5.77 12.42
N THR A 435 8.84 6.56 11.78
CA THR A 435 10.12 7.00 12.35
C THR A 435 9.87 7.69 13.69
N GLY A 436 10.67 7.36 14.72
CA GLY A 436 10.52 7.88 16.08
C GLY A 436 9.42 7.22 16.91
N SER A 437 8.65 6.26 16.37
CA SER A 437 7.63 5.52 17.12
C SER A 437 8.19 4.52 18.13
N GLY A 438 9.48 4.13 18.02
CA GLY A 438 10.14 3.12 18.83
C GLY A 438 10.30 1.76 18.14
N LYS A 439 10.01 1.65 16.81
CA LYS A 439 10.13 0.40 16.05
C LYS A 439 11.52 -0.21 16.16
N SER A 440 12.58 0.56 15.89
CA SER A 440 13.96 0.07 15.87
C SER A 440 14.42 -0.39 17.27
N VAL A 441 14.08 0.37 18.30
CA VAL A 441 14.34 -0.02 19.69
C VAL A 441 13.59 -1.31 20.04
N GLY A 442 12.34 -1.45 19.59
CA GLY A 442 11.56 -2.67 19.78
C GLY A 442 12.16 -3.89 19.05
N VAL A 443 12.67 -3.73 17.83
CA VAL A 443 13.38 -4.79 17.10
C VAL A 443 14.67 -5.17 17.83
N ASN A 444 15.44 -4.20 18.29
CA ASN A 444 16.64 -4.45 19.11
C ASN A 444 16.32 -5.18 20.41
N ALA A 445 15.24 -4.79 21.11
CA ALA A 445 14.79 -5.49 22.32
C ALA A 445 14.42 -6.95 22.04
N MET A 446 13.78 -7.24 20.89
CA MET A 446 13.46 -8.61 20.48
C MET A 446 14.72 -9.41 20.14
N LEU A 447 15.68 -8.83 19.39
CA LEU A 447 16.95 -9.47 19.08
C LEU A 447 17.75 -9.77 20.33
N LEU A 448 17.91 -8.80 21.23
CA LEU A 448 18.59 -9.04 22.50
C LEU A 448 17.90 -10.10 23.35
N SER A 449 16.56 -10.18 23.31
CA SER A 449 15.84 -11.26 23.97
C SER A 449 16.27 -12.64 23.48
N LEU A 450 16.50 -12.81 22.17
CA LEU A 450 17.02 -14.06 21.63
C LEU A 450 18.45 -14.32 22.09
N LEU A 451 19.31 -13.30 22.04
CA LEU A 451 20.72 -13.40 22.44
C LEU A 451 20.91 -13.67 23.95
N TYR A 452 19.96 -13.28 24.80
CA TYR A 452 19.96 -13.60 26.24
C TYR A 452 19.35 -14.97 26.56
N LYS A 453 18.72 -15.67 25.56
CA LYS A 453 17.99 -16.92 25.79
C LYS A 453 18.62 -18.12 25.12
N ALA A 454 19.33 -17.92 24.00
CA ALA A 454 19.80 -18.99 23.14
C ALA A 454 21.26 -18.83 22.75
N THR A 455 21.96 -19.95 22.61
CA THR A 455 23.31 -20.04 22.03
C THR A 455 23.23 -20.12 20.50
N PRO A 456 24.37 -19.93 19.78
CA PRO A 456 24.41 -20.09 18.32
C PRO A 456 23.99 -21.48 17.82
N ASP A 457 24.15 -22.52 18.63
CA ASP A 457 23.72 -23.88 18.28
C ASP A 457 22.20 -24.09 18.41
N GLU A 458 21.51 -23.19 19.10
CA GLU A 458 20.08 -23.23 19.33
C GLU A 458 19.32 -22.28 18.39
N VAL A 459 19.90 -21.09 18.12
CA VAL A 459 19.28 -20.05 17.28
C VAL A 459 20.34 -19.42 16.37
N ARG A 460 20.03 -19.39 15.10
CA ARG A 460 20.80 -18.69 14.07
C ARG A 460 20.01 -17.54 13.47
N LEU A 461 20.71 -16.51 13.03
CA LEU A 461 20.13 -15.27 12.55
C LEU A 461 20.54 -14.97 11.11
N ILE A 462 19.60 -14.46 10.34
CA ILE A 462 19.82 -13.77 9.07
C ILE A 462 19.26 -12.37 9.23
N LEU A 463 20.12 -11.35 9.17
CA LEU A 463 19.76 -9.97 9.36
C LEU A 463 19.82 -9.21 8.04
N VAL A 464 18.75 -8.50 7.70
CA VAL A 464 18.64 -7.71 6.46
C VAL A 464 18.40 -6.25 6.83
N ASP A 465 19.36 -5.40 6.52
CA ASP A 465 19.36 -3.96 6.82
C ASP A 465 19.72 -3.13 5.59
N PRO A 466 18.75 -2.77 4.75
CA PRO A 466 19.00 -2.03 3.51
C PRO A 466 19.56 -0.61 3.73
N LYS A 467 19.42 -0.09 4.94
CA LYS A 467 19.84 1.27 5.29
C LYS A 467 21.19 1.31 6.02
N MET A 468 21.71 0.16 6.43
CA MET A 468 22.96 0.02 7.22
C MET A 468 22.95 0.84 8.54
N LEU A 469 21.80 1.00 9.17
CA LEU A 469 21.64 1.89 10.33
C LEU A 469 21.24 1.17 11.61
N GLU A 470 20.42 0.11 11.51
CA GLU A 470 19.73 -0.46 12.66
C GLU A 470 20.32 -1.81 13.10
N LEU A 471 20.66 -2.68 12.14
CA LEU A 471 21.11 -4.05 12.40
C LEU A 471 22.61 -4.27 12.16
N SER A 472 23.31 -3.34 11.55
CA SER A 472 24.73 -3.44 11.24
C SER A 472 25.59 -3.54 12.50
N VAL A 473 25.11 -3.10 13.66
CA VAL A 473 25.78 -3.27 14.97
C VAL A 473 26.02 -4.72 15.33
N TYR A 474 25.15 -5.64 14.87
CA TYR A 474 25.23 -7.08 15.15
C TYR A 474 26.23 -7.83 14.27
N GLU A 475 26.88 -7.15 13.30
CA GLU A 475 27.89 -7.77 12.43
C GLU A 475 28.95 -8.50 13.24
N GLY A 476 29.25 -9.75 12.88
CA GLY A 476 30.31 -10.54 13.53
C GLY A 476 29.92 -11.29 14.80
N ILE A 477 28.64 -11.34 15.22
CA ILE A 477 28.21 -12.22 16.32
C ILE A 477 28.12 -13.68 15.84
N PRO A 478 28.39 -14.68 16.70
CA PRO A 478 28.44 -16.09 16.31
C PRO A 478 27.07 -16.68 15.87
N HIS A 479 25.97 -15.97 16.14
CA HIS A 479 24.64 -16.40 15.71
C HIS A 479 24.38 -16.18 14.22
N LEU A 480 25.14 -15.35 13.54
CA LEU A 480 24.90 -15.02 12.14
C LEU A 480 25.22 -16.18 11.20
N LEU A 481 24.30 -16.47 10.26
CA LEU A 481 24.51 -17.41 9.15
C LEU A 481 25.20 -16.77 7.94
N THR A 482 25.08 -15.44 7.80
CA THR A 482 25.68 -14.64 6.75
C THR A 482 26.02 -13.26 7.31
N PRO A 483 26.96 -12.51 6.73
CA PRO A 483 27.12 -11.09 7.06
C PRO A 483 25.77 -10.36 6.98
N VAL A 484 25.63 -9.24 7.68
CA VAL A 484 24.39 -8.46 7.61
C VAL A 484 24.12 -8.03 6.18
N VAL A 485 22.99 -8.48 5.64
CA VAL A 485 22.65 -8.32 4.23
C VAL A 485 22.13 -6.91 3.97
N THR A 486 22.78 -6.20 3.09
CA THR A 486 22.43 -4.80 2.74
C THR A 486 21.88 -4.67 1.31
N ASP A 487 22.24 -5.57 0.40
CA ASP A 487 21.72 -5.60 -0.96
C ASP A 487 20.39 -6.38 -1.03
N MET A 488 19.42 -5.84 -1.77
CA MET A 488 18.10 -6.46 -1.89
C MET A 488 18.07 -7.74 -2.72
N LYS A 489 19.03 -7.93 -3.63
CA LYS A 489 19.16 -9.18 -4.40
C LYS A 489 19.69 -10.30 -3.51
N ASP A 490 20.67 -9.98 -2.66
CA ASP A 490 21.22 -10.91 -1.68
C ASP A 490 20.18 -11.27 -0.62
N ALA A 491 19.37 -10.30 -0.19
CA ALA A 491 18.22 -10.54 0.69
C ALA A 491 17.20 -11.49 0.05
N ALA A 492 16.92 -11.34 -1.25
CA ALA A 492 16.07 -12.28 -1.97
C ALA A 492 16.72 -13.65 -2.15
N ALA A 493 18.07 -13.74 -2.29
CA ALA A 493 18.81 -14.99 -2.30
C ALA A 493 18.71 -15.69 -0.94
N ALA A 494 18.89 -14.96 0.17
CA ALA A 494 18.73 -15.49 1.52
C ALA A 494 17.32 -16.05 1.77
N LEU A 495 16.27 -15.39 1.29
CA LEU A 495 14.90 -15.92 1.39
C LEU A 495 14.70 -17.18 0.53
N ARG A 496 15.29 -17.26 -0.66
CA ARG A 496 15.29 -18.51 -1.48
C ARG A 496 15.99 -19.63 -0.76
N TRP A 497 17.17 -19.35 -0.18
CA TRP A 497 17.88 -20.32 0.64
C TRP A 497 17.03 -20.81 1.82
N CYS A 498 16.33 -19.91 2.52
CA CYS A 498 15.41 -20.30 3.59
C CYS A 498 14.32 -21.28 3.11
N VAL A 499 13.80 -21.09 1.89
CA VAL A 499 12.83 -22.04 1.30
C VAL A 499 13.49 -23.39 1.03
N ALA A 500 14.70 -23.41 0.46
CA ALA A 500 15.43 -24.65 0.19
C ALA A 500 15.78 -25.40 1.50
N GLU A 501 16.26 -24.67 2.52
CA GLU A 501 16.58 -25.23 3.83
C GLU A 501 15.32 -25.76 4.53
N MET A 502 14.21 -25.05 4.42
CA MET A 502 12.90 -25.53 4.90
C MET A 502 12.56 -26.89 4.27
N GLU A 503 12.71 -27.03 2.96
CA GLU A 503 12.43 -28.28 2.25
C GLU A 503 13.41 -29.38 2.60
N ARG A 504 14.69 -29.06 2.77
CA ARG A 504 15.71 -29.99 3.26
C ARG A 504 15.32 -30.52 4.64
N ARG A 505 14.95 -29.63 5.58
CA ARG A 505 14.50 -30.02 6.92
C ARG A 505 13.26 -30.90 6.88
N TYR A 506 12.31 -30.62 6.01
CA TYR A 506 11.12 -31.46 5.84
C TYR A 506 11.47 -32.87 5.37
N ARG A 507 12.42 -33.01 4.43
CA ARG A 507 12.91 -34.33 3.98
C ARG A 507 13.61 -35.10 5.10
N LEU A 508 14.44 -34.42 5.91
CA LEU A 508 15.07 -35.04 7.08
C LEU A 508 14.03 -35.50 8.13
N MET A 509 13.06 -34.63 8.44
CA MET A 509 12.00 -34.96 9.38
C MET A 509 11.13 -36.12 8.88
N ALA A 510 10.83 -36.17 7.59
CA ALA A 510 10.07 -37.27 6.98
C ALA A 510 10.86 -38.58 7.05
N ALA A 511 12.15 -38.56 6.75
CA ALA A 511 13.01 -39.73 6.81
C ALA A 511 13.13 -40.32 8.24
N LEU A 512 13.13 -39.44 9.25
CA LEU A 512 13.14 -39.85 10.66
C LEU A 512 11.75 -40.10 11.24
N GLY A 513 10.66 -39.90 10.50
CA GLY A 513 9.28 -40.10 10.95
C GLY A 513 8.84 -39.12 12.05
N VAL A 514 9.36 -37.90 12.05
CA VAL A 514 9.01 -36.85 13.01
C VAL A 514 8.24 -35.70 12.34
N ARG A 515 7.41 -34.98 13.12
CA ARG A 515 6.50 -33.97 12.57
C ARG A 515 7.00 -32.52 12.68
N ASN A 516 8.02 -32.27 13.49
CA ASN A 516 8.58 -30.94 13.73
C ASN A 516 10.05 -31.02 14.18
N MET A 517 10.74 -29.88 14.10
CA MET A 517 12.14 -29.72 14.48
C MET A 517 12.41 -30.15 15.94
N ALA A 518 11.53 -29.82 16.88
CA ALA A 518 11.73 -30.23 18.28
C ALA A 518 11.73 -31.76 18.45
N GLY A 519 10.88 -32.47 17.69
CA GLY A 519 10.88 -33.94 17.65
C GLY A 519 12.14 -34.48 17.00
N PHE A 520 12.64 -33.83 15.94
CA PHE A 520 13.91 -34.15 15.28
C PHE A 520 15.07 -34.01 16.27
N ASN A 521 15.24 -32.83 16.85
CA ASN A 521 16.34 -32.55 17.78
C ASN A 521 16.33 -33.49 19.00
N ARG A 522 15.15 -33.79 19.56
CA ARG A 522 15.04 -34.76 20.64
C ARG A 522 15.53 -36.14 20.22
N LYS A 523 15.14 -36.62 19.03
CA LYS A 523 15.54 -37.93 18.54
C LYS A 523 17.03 -38.01 18.29
N VAL A 524 17.64 -36.94 17.74
CA VAL A 524 19.11 -36.85 17.55
C VAL A 524 19.82 -36.86 18.91
N GLN A 525 19.38 -36.08 19.89
CA GLN A 525 19.97 -36.02 21.22
C GLN A 525 19.82 -37.34 22.00
N GLU A 526 18.71 -38.05 21.83
CA GLU A 526 18.48 -39.38 22.45
C GLU A 526 19.46 -40.40 21.85
N ALA A 527 19.66 -40.42 20.53
CA ALA A 527 20.61 -41.30 19.83
C ALA A 527 22.07 -40.99 20.20
N GLU A 528 22.42 -39.73 20.28
CA GLU A 528 23.75 -39.28 20.72
C GLU A 528 24.04 -39.70 22.17
N LYS A 529 23.08 -39.54 23.08
CA LYS A 529 23.20 -40.03 24.49
C LYS A 529 23.28 -41.52 24.60
N ALA A 530 22.65 -42.25 23.68
CA ALA A 530 22.73 -43.71 23.62
C ALA A 530 24.06 -44.21 23.04
N GLY A 531 24.91 -43.34 22.51
CA GLY A 531 26.18 -43.69 21.88
C GLY A 531 26.03 -44.23 20.43
N GLU A 532 24.84 -44.11 19.85
CA GLU A 532 24.52 -44.53 18.47
C GLU A 532 24.04 -43.34 17.66
N PRO A 533 24.93 -42.41 17.23
CA PRO A 533 24.53 -41.25 16.48
C PRO A 533 23.82 -41.63 15.17
N LEU A 534 22.71 -40.94 14.89
CA LEU A 534 21.96 -41.15 13.66
C LEU A 534 22.74 -40.62 12.46
N LYS A 535 22.90 -41.45 11.42
CA LYS A 535 23.53 -41.04 10.16
C LYS A 535 22.53 -40.29 9.29
N ASP A 536 23.03 -39.34 8.48
CA ASP A 536 22.19 -38.56 7.58
C ASP A 536 21.55 -39.47 6.49
N PRO A 537 20.21 -39.63 6.48
CA PRO A 537 19.51 -40.45 5.51
C PRO A 537 19.44 -39.83 4.11
N LEU A 538 19.77 -38.57 3.96
CA LEU A 538 19.77 -37.85 2.67
C LEU A 538 21.17 -37.84 2.03
N TRP A 539 22.19 -38.28 2.77
CA TRP A 539 23.53 -38.26 2.27
C TRP A 539 23.69 -39.28 1.12
N LYS A 540 24.32 -38.87 0.05
CA LYS A 540 24.67 -39.69 -1.09
C LYS A 540 26.19 -39.79 -1.17
N ALA A 541 26.74 -41.00 -1.28
CA ALA A 541 28.15 -41.18 -1.49
C ALA A 541 28.57 -40.49 -2.81
N PRO A 542 29.74 -39.82 -2.85
CA PRO A 542 30.24 -39.23 -4.09
C PRO A 542 30.46 -40.31 -5.16
N GLU A 543 30.07 -40.03 -6.41
CA GLU A 543 30.12 -40.98 -7.54
C GLU A 543 31.56 -41.37 -7.94
N VAL A 544 32.58 -40.60 -7.55
CA VAL A 544 33.98 -40.85 -7.85
C VAL A 544 34.71 -41.10 -6.54
N VAL A 545 34.78 -42.37 -6.13
CA VAL A 545 35.69 -42.83 -5.07
C VAL A 545 36.92 -43.37 -5.78
N LEU A 546 38.03 -42.61 -5.80
CA LEU A 546 39.36 -43.15 -6.07
C LEU A 546 39.63 -44.21 -4.99
N GLU A 547 40.10 -45.41 -5.37
CA GLU A 547 40.35 -46.58 -4.52
C GLU A 547 40.80 -46.18 -3.10
N GLY A 548 39.90 -46.32 -2.11
CA GLY A 548 40.09 -45.95 -0.70
C GLY A 548 38.72 -45.75 -0.05
N ASP A 549 38.63 -45.91 1.20
CA ASP A 549 37.39 -45.93 2.03
C ASP A 549 36.27 -45.05 1.53
N VAL A 550 35.13 -45.67 1.23
CA VAL A 550 33.87 -44.94 0.97
C VAL A 550 33.55 -44.09 2.23
N PRO A 551 33.49 -42.76 2.13
CA PRO A 551 33.20 -41.97 3.29
C PRO A 551 31.81 -42.34 3.88
N GLU A 552 31.78 -42.60 5.17
CA GLU A 552 30.52 -42.90 5.84
C GLU A 552 29.63 -41.63 5.89
N ALA A 553 28.31 -41.85 5.87
CA ALA A 553 27.36 -40.77 6.05
C ALA A 553 27.65 -40.02 7.36
N PRO A 554 27.69 -38.68 7.36
CA PRO A 554 27.91 -37.88 8.58
C PRO A 554 26.82 -38.12 9.60
N ALA A 555 27.17 -38.00 10.87
CA ALA A 555 26.19 -38.02 11.94
C ALA A 555 25.29 -36.79 11.87
N LEU A 556 24.01 -36.98 12.16
CA LEU A 556 23.07 -35.87 12.25
C LEU A 556 23.34 -35.09 13.52
N GLU A 557 23.36 -33.77 13.38
CA GLU A 557 23.41 -32.80 14.48
C GLU A 557 22.04 -32.19 14.76
N THR A 558 21.88 -31.56 15.91
CA THR A 558 20.67 -30.80 16.22
C THR A 558 20.53 -29.61 15.31
N LEU A 559 19.33 -29.36 14.80
CA LEU A 559 19.05 -28.23 13.94
C LEU A 559 18.71 -26.99 14.79
N PRO A 560 19.41 -25.85 14.59
CA PRO A 560 19.05 -24.59 15.21
C PRO A 560 17.78 -24.03 14.60
N ALA A 561 17.02 -23.24 15.40
CA ALA A 561 16.01 -22.37 14.83
C ALA A 561 16.66 -21.25 14.02
N ILE A 562 16.05 -20.85 12.92
CA ILE A 562 16.54 -19.77 12.08
C ILE A 562 15.55 -18.59 12.18
N VAL A 563 16.04 -17.42 12.57
CA VAL A 563 15.23 -16.20 12.62
C VAL A 563 15.75 -15.21 11.58
N VAL A 564 14.93 -14.91 10.60
CA VAL A 564 15.20 -13.90 9.58
C VAL A 564 14.57 -12.61 10.01
N VAL A 565 15.38 -11.58 10.19
CA VAL A 565 14.93 -10.24 10.58
C VAL A 565 15.17 -9.26 9.44
N ILE A 566 14.12 -8.58 9.01
CA ILE A 566 14.17 -7.58 7.95
C ILE A 566 13.70 -6.25 8.53
N ASP A 567 14.60 -5.27 8.62
CA ASP A 567 14.27 -3.97 9.25
C ASP A 567 13.33 -3.10 8.42
N GLU A 568 13.52 -3.07 7.10
CA GLU A 568 12.63 -2.32 6.20
C GLU A 568 12.24 -3.19 5.00
N PHE A 569 11.22 -4.00 5.20
CA PHE A 569 10.81 -4.92 4.15
C PHE A 569 10.09 -4.23 2.98
N ALA A 570 9.65 -2.98 3.16
CA ALA A 570 9.09 -2.18 2.08
C ALA A 570 10.09 -1.96 0.94
N ASP A 571 11.38 -1.79 1.25
CA ASP A 571 12.41 -1.57 0.25
C ASP A 571 12.60 -2.84 -0.62
N MET A 572 12.50 -4.04 -0.02
CA MET A 572 12.48 -5.30 -0.78
C MET A 572 11.26 -5.43 -1.69
N MET A 573 10.07 -5.07 -1.18
CA MET A 573 8.83 -5.12 -1.96
C MET A 573 8.86 -4.16 -3.15
N MET A 574 9.49 -3.00 -3.00
CA MET A 574 9.60 -1.99 -4.07
C MET A 574 10.63 -2.36 -5.13
N ILE A 575 11.73 -3.02 -4.76
CA ILE A 575 12.84 -3.34 -5.65
C ILE A 575 12.64 -4.69 -6.35
N VAL A 576 12.30 -5.73 -5.61
CA VAL A 576 12.17 -7.11 -6.12
C VAL A 576 10.71 -7.48 -6.39
N GLY A 577 9.76 -6.89 -5.67
CA GLY A 577 8.32 -7.00 -5.93
C GLY A 577 7.73 -8.38 -5.61
N LYS A 578 6.84 -8.86 -6.52
CA LYS A 578 6.03 -10.07 -6.31
C LYS A 578 6.80 -11.34 -5.95
N LYS A 579 8.04 -11.48 -6.43
CA LYS A 579 8.85 -12.68 -6.11
C LYS A 579 9.17 -12.77 -4.61
N VAL A 580 9.45 -11.64 -3.96
CA VAL A 580 9.68 -11.60 -2.51
C VAL A 580 8.39 -11.90 -1.76
N GLU A 581 7.26 -11.34 -2.20
CA GLU A 581 5.96 -11.61 -1.59
C GLU A 581 5.63 -13.12 -1.61
N GLU A 582 5.87 -13.80 -2.74
CA GLU A 582 5.65 -15.24 -2.89
C GLU A 582 6.58 -16.06 -1.97
N LEU A 583 7.88 -15.68 -1.88
CA LEU A 583 8.83 -16.35 -0.98
C LEU A 583 8.42 -16.20 0.49
N ILE A 584 8.10 -14.98 0.92
CA ILE A 584 7.62 -14.71 2.28
C ILE A 584 6.35 -15.51 2.57
N ALA A 585 5.38 -15.50 1.65
CA ALA A 585 4.14 -16.26 1.82
C ALA A 585 4.41 -17.77 1.95
N ARG A 586 5.32 -18.32 1.12
CA ARG A 586 5.69 -19.74 1.17
C ARG A 586 6.37 -20.13 2.48
N ILE A 587 7.29 -19.29 2.96
CA ILE A 587 7.92 -19.47 4.28
C ILE A 587 6.85 -19.39 5.37
N ALA A 588 6.02 -18.34 5.37
CA ALA A 588 5.02 -18.12 6.39
C ALA A 588 3.97 -19.23 6.49
N GLN A 589 3.65 -19.89 5.37
CA GLN A 589 2.71 -21.01 5.34
C GLN A 589 3.27 -22.33 5.92
N LYS A 590 4.56 -22.58 5.71
CA LYS A 590 5.12 -23.93 5.94
C LYS A 590 6.29 -23.96 6.92
N ALA A 591 7.05 -22.89 7.11
CA ALA A 591 8.33 -22.94 7.81
C ALA A 591 8.26 -23.15 9.33
N ARG A 592 7.09 -23.00 9.97
CA ARG A 592 6.92 -23.20 11.41
C ARG A 592 7.46 -24.52 11.91
N ALA A 593 7.11 -25.63 11.24
CA ALA A 593 7.52 -26.97 11.66
C ALA A 593 9.02 -27.20 11.42
N ALA A 594 9.60 -26.51 10.45
CA ALA A 594 11.04 -26.56 10.14
C ALA A 594 11.88 -25.61 11.03
N GLY A 595 11.27 -24.82 11.94
CA GLY A 595 11.95 -23.92 12.84
C GLY A 595 12.57 -22.70 12.13
N ILE A 596 11.92 -22.20 11.07
CA ILE A 596 12.35 -20.97 10.38
C ILE A 596 11.27 -19.90 10.62
N HIS A 597 11.69 -18.75 11.10
CA HIS A 597 10.81 -17.70 11.57
C HIS A 597 11.16 -16.36 10.90
N LEU A 598 10.13 -15.55 10.62
CA LEU A 598 10.28 -14.23 10.02
C LEU A 598 9.88 -13.13 11.02
N LEU A 599 10.71 -12.12 11.14
CA LEU A 599 10.41 -10.87 11.79
C LEU A 599 10.52 -9.76 10.73
N LEU A 600 9.37 -9.33 10.20
CA LEU A 600 9.29 -8.35 9.12
C LEU A 600 8.95 -6.98 9.70
N ALA A 601 9.86 -6.04 9.62
CA ALA A 601 9.64 -4.69 10.09
C ALA A 601 9.52 -3.70 8.92
N THR A 602 8.71 -2.64 9.10
CA THR A 602 8.57 -1.57 8.11
C THR A 602 8.19 -0.24 8.75
N GLN A 603 8.70 0.84 8.18
CA GLN A 603 8.29 2.21 8.50
C GLN A 603 7.23 2.74 7.52
N ARG A 604 6.88 1.97 6.49
CA ARG A 604 5.93 2.33 5.43
C ARG A 604 4.72 1.38 5.42
N PRO A 605 3.75 1.57 6.32
CA PRO A 605 2.58 0.69 6.43
C PRO A 605 1.53 0.94 5.33
N SER A 606 1.95 0.89 4.06
CA SER A 606 1.04 1.02 2.91
C SER A 606 0.44 -0.34 2.50
N VAL A 607 -0.68 -0.32 1.78
CA VAL A 607 -1.34 -1.54 1.27
C VAL A 607 -0.48 -2.28 0.25
N ASP A 608 0.37 -1.56 -0.48
CA ASP A 608 1.30 -2.13 -1.45
C ASP A 608 2.46 -2.89 -0.80
N VAL A 609 2.77 -2.56 0.47
CA VAL A 609 3.80 -3.22 1.28
C VAL A 609 3.17 -4.33 2.13
N ILE A 610 2.14 -4.00 2.91
CA ILE A 610 1.42 -4.95 3.77
C ILE A 610 0.21 -5.48 3.00
N THR A 611 0.47 -6.36 2.04
CA THR A 611 -0.55 -6.92 1.16
C THR A 611 -1.50 -7.88 1.87
N GLY A 612 -2.61 -8.21 1.22
CA GLY A 612 -3.54 -9.23 1.72
C GLY A 612 -2.88 -10.60 1.88
N LEU A 613 -1.94 -10.95 0.99
CA LEU A 613 -1.23 -12.23 1.05
C LEU A 613 -0.30 -12.30 2.27
N ILE A 614 0.44 -11.24 2.56
CA ILE A 614 1.28 -11.12 3.76
C ILE A 614 0.42 -11.23 5.02
N LYS A 615 -0.70 -10.47 5.10
CA LYS A 615 -1.59 -10.46 6.26
C LYS A 615 -2.26 -11.80 6.53
N ALA A 616 -2.62 -12.55 5.49
CA ALA A 616 -3.25 -13.86 5.61
C ALA A 616 -2.30 -14.90 6.21
N ASN A 617 -0.99 -14.78 5.98
CA ASN A 617 0.00 -15.73 6.39
C ASN A 617 0.78 -15.32 7.66
N ILE A 618 0.77 -14.03 8.01
CA ILE A 618 1.38 -13.50 9.23
C ILE A 618 0.29 -12.87 10.10
N PRO A 619 -0.38 -13.68 10.93
CA PRO A 619 -1.48 -13.21 11.76
C PRO A 619 -1.03 -12.40 12.97
N THR A 620 0.21 -12.61 13.44
CA THR A 620 0.75 -11.88 14.58
C THR A 620 1.34 -10.56 14.15
N ARG A 621 0.89 -9.47 14.77
CA ARG A 621 1.26 -8.13 14.33
C ARG A 621 1.52 -7.21 15.51
N ILE A 622 2.48 -6.34 15.35
CA ILE A 622 2.77 -5.24 16.26
C ILE A 622 2.68 -3.94 15.47
N SER A 623 1.89 -3.02 15.96
CA SER A 623 1.86 -1.66 15.45
C SER A 623 2.34 -0.70 16.52
N PHE A 624 3.46 -0.06 16.30
CA PHE A 624 3.85 1.16 16.99
C PHE A 624 2.99 2.33 16.50
N GLN A 625 3.25 3.54 17.01
CA GLN A 625 2.54 4.73 16.57
C GLN A 625 2.63 4.91 15.05
N VAL A 626 1.49 5.25 14.44
CA VAL A 626 1.37 5.56 13.01
C VAL A 626 0.70 6.91 12.81
N SER A 627 0.86 7.47 11.60
CA SER A 627 0.37 8.83 11.30
C SER A 627 -1.13 8.91 11.12
N SER A 628 -1.77 7.82 10.66
CA SER A 628 -3.19 7.84 10.31
C SER A 628 -3.94 6.58 10.76
N LYS A 629 -5.26 6.72 10.87
CA LYS A 629 -6.17 5.58 11.11
C LYS A 629 -6.16 4.57 9.94
N VAL A 630 -5.81 5.03 8.74
CA VAL A 630 -5.69 4.15 7.57
C VAL A 630 -4.50 3.23 7.75
N ASP A 631 -3.35 3.76 8.16
CA ASP A 631 -2.14 2.98 8.43
C ASP A 631 -2.38 1.93 9.52
N SER A 632 -3.05 2.35 10.62
CA SER A 632 -3.44 1.42 11.68
C SER A 632 -4.29 0.27 11.16
N ARG A 633 -5.27 0.56 10.28
CA ARG A 633 -6.10 -0.48 9.64
C ARG A 633 -5.32 -1.36 8.68
N THR A 634 -4.35 -0.79 7.97
CA THR A 634 -3.49 -1.58 7.09
C THR A 634 -2.71 -2.64 7.87
N ILE A 635 -2.25 -2.32 9.09
CA ILE A 635 -1.47 -3.22 9.93
C ILE A 635 -2.39 -4.17 10.71
N LEU A 636 -3.32 -3.62 11.50
CA LEU A 636 -4.08 -4.33 12.53
C LEU A 636 -5.51 -4.70 12.11
N ASP A 637 -5.93 -4.33 10.89
CA ASP A 637 -7.33 -4.38 10.40
C ASP A 637 -8.30 -3.50 11.21
N GLN A 638 -7.80 -2.71 12.17
CA GLN A 638 -8.56 -1.80 13.01
C GLN A 638 -7.77 -0.54 13.35
N GLY A 639 -8.47 0.53 13.75
CA GLY A 639 -7.84 1.77 14.21
C GLY A 639 -7.31 1.64 15.63
N GLY A 640 -6.53 2.63 16.06
CA GLY A 640 -6.05 2.77 17.45
C GLY A 640 -4.56 3.03 17.56
N ALA A 641 -3.74 2.57 16.59
CA ALA A 641 -2.30 2.83 16.60
C ALA A 641 -1.96 4.31 16.32
N GLU A 642 -2.85 5.05 15.67
CA GLU A 642 -2.74 6.50 15.50
C GLU A 642 -2.91 7.31 16.80
N GLN A 643 -3.38 6.66 17.87
CA GLN A 643 -3.61 7.27 19.18
C GLN A 643 -2.50 6.94 20.19
N LEU A 644 -1.52 6.16 19.78
CA LEU A 644 -0.36 5.79 20.60
C LEU A 644 0.55 6.98 20.86
N LEU A 645 1.38 6.86 21.89
CA LEU A 645 2.21 7.97 22.39
C LEU A 645 3.57 8.08 21.67
N GLY A 646 3.95 7.09 20.87
CA GLY A 646 5.32 6.94 20.39
C GLY A 646 6.25 6.37 21.44
N HIS A 647 7.57 6.48 21.23
CA HIS A 647 8.60 6.04 22.20
C HIS A 647 8.40 4.61 22.71
N GLY A 648 8.05 3.67 21.83
CA GLY A 648 7.86 2.27 22.18
C GLY A 648 6.44 1.87 22.54
N ASP A 649 5.49 2.81 22.65
CA ASP A 649 4.07 2.48 22.85
C ASP A 649 3.51 1.77 21.62
N MET A 650 2.97 0.58 21.81
CA MET A 650 2.54 -0.29 20.70
C MET A 650 1.25 -1.03 21.00
N LEU A 651 0.61 -1.48 19.95
CA LEU A 651 -0.49 -2.44 19.95
C LEU A 651 0.01 -3.79 19.45
N TYR A 652 -0.05 -4.78 20.28
CA TYR A 652 0.29 -6.17 19.97
C TYR A 652 -0.98 -6.97 19.71
N LEU A 653 -1.06 -7.60 18.55
CA LEU A 653 -2.14 -8.50 18.15
C LEU A 653 -1.62 -9.95 18.19
N PRO A 654 -1.90 -10.70 19.26
CA PRO A 654 -1.51 -12.10 19.38
C PRO A 654 -2.22 -12.99 18.34
N PRO A 655 -1.64 -14.13 17.96
CA PRO A 655 -2.28 -15.05 17.03
C PRO A 655 -3.58 -15.60 17.60
N GLY A 656 -4.63 -15.65 16.76
CA GLY A 656 -5.94 -16.19 17.14
C GLY A 656 -6.83 -15.25 17.96
N THR A 657 -6.40 -13.99 18.18
CA THR A 657 -7.24 -12.96 18.81
C THR A 657 -7.62 -11.88 17.79
N ALA A 658 -8.78 -11.25 18.02
CA ALA A 658 -9.22 -10.12 17.21
C ALA A 658 -8.95 -8.76 17.88
N LEU A 659 -8.59 -8.74 19.15
CA LEU A 659 -8.38 -7.53 19.93
C LEU A 659 -6.90 -7.36 20.23
N PRO A 660 -6.30 -6.22 19.85
CA PRO A 660 -4.91 -5.94 20.18
C PRO A 660 -4.78 -5.52 21.65
N GLU A 661 -3.70 -5.95 22.25
CA GLU A 661 -3.26 -5.54 23.58
C GLU A 661 -2.31 -4.37 23.49
N ARG A 662 -2.46 -3.37 24.38
CA ARG A 662 -1.51 -2.27 24.46
C ARG A 662 -0.32 -2.70 25.31
N VAL A 663 0.86 -2.54 24.76
CA VAL A 663 2.13 -2.85 25.40
C VAL A 663 3.05 -1.65 25.34
N HIS A 664 3.66 -1.32 26.47
CA HIS A 664 4.71 -0.32 26.53
C HIS A 664 6.03 -1.01 26.27
N GLY A 665 6.60 -0.80 25.09
CA GLY A 665 7.78 -1.50 24.60
C GLY A 665 8.99 -1.31 25.50
N ALA A 666 9.76 -2.36 25.60
CA ALA A 666 11.00 -2.34 26.38
C ALA A 666 12.03 -1.44 25.67
N PHE A 667 12.56 -0.49 26.42
CA PHE A 667 13.63 0.40 25.98
C PHE A 667 15.00 -0.23 26.20
N VAL A 668 15.85 -0.12 25.22
CA VAL A 668 17.27 -0.46 25.26
C VAL A 668 18.06 0.64 24.56
N GLY A 669 19.13 1.10 25.18
CA GLY A 669 20.03 2.10 24.60
C GLY A 669 21.05 1.46 23.65
N ASP A 670 21.56 2.25 22.70
CA ASP A 670 22.55 1.77 21.72
C ASP A 670 23.83 1.27 22.40
N ASP A 671 24.27 1.92 23.49
CA ASP A 671 25.42 1.48 24.26
C ASP A 671 25.22 0.11 24.91
N GLU A 672 23.98 -0.22 25.31
CA GLU A 672 23.64 -1.53 25.86
C GLU A 672 23.74 -2.60 24.78
N VAL A 673 23.22 -2.30 23.56
CA VAL A 673 23.33 -3.19 22.40
C VAL A 673 24.80 -3.47 22.08
N HIS A 674 25.62 -2.41 22.03
CA HIS A 674 27.06 -2.55 21.76
C HIS A 674 27.78 -3.42 22.81
N ARG A 675 27.46 -3.28 24.11
CA ARG A 675 28.06 -4.09 25.18
C ARG A 675 27.72 -5.58 25.02
N VAL A 676 26.46 -5.91 24.68
CA VAL A 676 26.04 -7.30 24.50
C VAL A 676 26.65 -7.89 23.22
N VAL A 677 26.69 -7.15 22.14
CA VAL A 677 27.34 -7.57 20.89
C VAL A 677 28.85 -7.81 21.09
N ALA A 678 29.52 -6.91 21.80
CA ALA A 678 30.96 -7.07 22.11
C ALA A 678 31.21 -8.32 22.95
N ASP A 679 30.34 -8.64 23.91
CA ASP A 679 30.43 -9.85 24.73
C ASP A 679 30.29 -11.11 23.86
N TRP A 680 29.29 -11.14 22.95
CA TRP A 680 29.14 -12.26 22.02
C TRP A 680 30.31 -12.45 21.05
N LYS A 681 30.90 -11.36 20.54
CA LYS A 681 32.12 -11.42 19.69
C LYS A 681 33.35 -11.98 20.43
N GLN A 682 33.41 -11.78 21.74
CA GLN A 682 34.47 -12.39 22.57
C GLN A 682 34.25 -13.88 22.83
N ARG A 683 33.02 -14.36 22.77
CA ARG A 683 32.64 -15.77 23.00
C ARG A 683 32.86 -16.67 21.80
N GLY A 684 32.78 -16.12 20.59
CA GLY A 684 32.93 -16.89 19.35
C GLY A 684 32.92 -16.04 18.10
N THR A 685 33.36 -16.63 17.01
CA THR A 685 33.31 -16.05 15.67
C THR A 685 32.14 -16.64 14.91
N PRO A 686 31.51 -15.90 13.98
CA PRO A 686 30.44 -16.44 13.13
C PRO A 686 30.99 -17.50 12.18
N ASP A 687 30.20 -18.54 11.97
CA ASP A 687 30.39 -19.52 10.91
C ASP A 687 29.41 -19.22 9.79
N TYR A 688 29.89 -18.46 8.79
CA TYR A 688 29.09 -18.00 7.68
C TYR A 688 28.91 -19.10 6.62
N LEU A 689 27.68 -19.29 6.16
CA LEU A 689 27.34 -20.19 5.07
C LEU A 689 27.31 -19.40 3.75
N GLU A 690 28.31 -19.57 2.91
CA GLU A 690 28.40 -18.92 1.59
C GLU A 690 27.18 -19.21 0.71
N GLU A 691 26.60 -20.40 0.86
CA GLU A 691 25.40 -20.84 0.12
C GLU A 691 24.20 -19.93 0.32
N VAL A 692 24.08 -19.23 1.45
CA VAL A 692 22.94 -18.36 1.77
C VAL A 692 22.78 -17.25 0.72
N LEU A 693 23.87 -16.72 0.20
CA LEU A 693 23.86 -15.61 -0.76
C LEU A 693 24.06 -16.06 -2.22
N THR A 694 24.56 -17.30 -2.46
CA THR A 694 24.91 -17.78 -3.80
C THR A 694 23.79 -18.55 -4.51
N VAL A 695 22.67 -18.84 -3.85
CA VAL A 695 21.52 -19.53 -4.44
C VAL A 695 20.96 -18.73 -5.60
N THR A 696 21.42 -19.06 -6.81
CA THR A 696 20.93 -18.51 -8.08
C THR A 696 19.55 -19.05 -8.46
N ALA A 697 18.92 -18.46 -9.47
CA ALA A 697 17.53 -18.65 -9.86
C ALA A 697 17.06 -20.08 -10.27
N ASP A 698 17.91 -21.09 -10.17
CA ASP A 698 17.61 -22.45 -10.60
C ASP A 698 16.54 -23.19 -9.76
N ILE A 699 16.23 -22.67 -8.55
CA ILE A 699 15.17 -23.23 -7.69
C ILE A 699 13.75 -22.82 -8.14
N ASP A 700 13.61 -21.79 -8.96
CA ASP A 700 12.30 -21.39 -9.52
C ASP A 700 11.74 -22.48 -10.47
N THR A 701 12.59 -23.34 -10.99
CA THR A 701 12.19 -24.49 -11.84
C THR A 701 11.74 -25.71 -11.04
N LEU A 702 12.30 -25.94 -9.86
CA LEU A 702 11.91 -27.05 -8.97
C LEU A 702 10.58 -26.80 -8.23
N ALA A 703 10.18 -25.54 -8.07
CA ALA A 703 8.96 -25.16 -7.35
C ALA A 703 7.69 -25.19 -8.21
N ALA A 704 7.82 -25.16 -9.53
CA ALA A 704 6.69 -25.26 -10.47
C ALA A 704 6.21 -26.71 -10.67
N SER A 705 7.01 -27.71 -10.25
CA SER A 705 6.66 -29.14 -10.28
C SER A 705 6.21 -29.62 -8.91
N GLY A 706 4.97 -29.27 -8.52
CA GLY A 706 4.28 -29.89 -7.39
C GLY A 706 4.16 -31.39 -7.58
N GLY A 707 5.02 -32.13 -6.90
CA GLY A 707 4.81 -33.55 -6.58
C GLY A 707 4.91 -34.52 -7.76
N GLN A 708 6.11 -34.85 -8.16
CA GLN A 708 6.47 -36.21 -8.52
C GLN A 708 8.00 -36.31 -8.54
N THR A 709 8.52 -37.13 -7.65
CA THR A 709 9.88 -37.60 -7.66
C THR A 709 10.10 -38.47 -8.89
N THR A 710 10.95 -38.04 -9.81
CA THR A 710 11.73 -38.97 -10.65
C THR A 710 13.07 -38.29 -10.97
N SER A 711 14.11 -38.93 -10.47
CA SER A 711 15.48 -39.11 -10.98
C SER A 711 15.94 -38.18 -12.10
N GLU A 712 17.17 -37.71 -11.91
CA GLU A 712 18.10 -37.25 -12.94
C GLU A 712 18.00 -38.11 -14.20
N ASP A 713 17.41 -37.51 -15.25
CA ASP A 713 17.55 -38.00 -16.60
C ASP A 713 17.97 -36.85 -17.51
N THR A 714 19.03 -37.11 -18.23
CA THR A 714 19.70 -36.35 -19.26
C THR A 714 18.76 -35.49 -20.11
N GLU A 715 19.18 -34.27 -20.46
CA GLU A 715 18.49 -33.25 -21.27
C GLU A 715 17.96 -33.73 -22.65
N GLN A 716 18.10 -34.99 -22.99
CA GLN A 716 17.68 -35.62 -24.25
C GLN A 716 16.34 -36.36 -24.19
N ASP A 717 15.69 -36.51 -23.03
CA ASP A 717 14.47 -37.33 -22.84
C ASP A 717 13.14 -36.53 -22.70
N ASP A 718 13.00 -35.37 -23.33
CA ASP A 718 11.65 -34.78 -23.47
C ASP A 718 10.86 -35.64 -24.50
N PRO A 719 9.74 -36.27 -24.10
CA PRO A 719 8.98 -37.17 -24.99
C PRO A 719 8.49 -36.49 -26.29
N LEU A 720 8.58 -35.17 -26.39
CA LEU A 720 8.27 -34.40 -27.60
C LEU A 720 9.51 -34.02 -28.41
N TYR A 721 10.71 -34.45 -28.01
CA TYR A 721 11.96 -34.08 -28.69
C TYR A 721 12.00 -34.67 -30.11
N ASP A 722 11.70 -35.95 -30.26
CA ASP A 722 11.67 -36.62 -31.56
C ASP A 722 10.64 -36.04 -32.51
N GLU A 723 9.44 -35.71 -32.01
CA GLU A 723 8.39 -35.08 -32.79
C GLU A 723 8.78 -33.65 -33.20
N ALA A 724 9.43 -32.91 -32.31
CA ALA A 724 9.95 -31.58 -32.59
C ALA A 724 11.07 -31.63 -33.64
N CYS A 725 12.01 -32.56 -33.50
CA CYS A 725 13.08 -32.80 -34.47
C CYS A 725 12.53 -33.18 -35.86
N ALA A 726 11.61 -34.14 -35.94
CA ALA A 726 10.95 -34.52 -37.19
C ALA A 726 10.27 -33.31 -37.86
N TYR A 727 9.58 -32.51 -37.12
CA TYR A 727 8.92 -31.29 -37.64
C TYR A 727 9.94 -30.25 -38.15
N VAL A 728 11.02 -29.99 -37.41
CA VAL A 728 12.09 -29.04 -37.81
C VAL A 728 12.80 -29.51 -39.06
N LEU A 729 13.10 -30.83 -39.17
CA LEU A 729 13.75 -31.46 -40.33
C LEU A 729 12.83 -31.42 -41.56
N GLU A 730 11.53 -31.70 -41.41
CA GLU A 730 10.52 -31.65 -42.48
C GLU A 730 10.31 -30.23 -43.02
N THR A 731 10.14 -29.28 -42.12
CA THR A 731 9.83 -27.90 -42.50
C THR A 731 11.04 -27.03 -42.84
N ARG A 732 12.26 -27.51 -42.50
CA ARG A 732 13.53 -26.76 -42.61
C ARG A 732 13.47 -25.39 -41.90
N ARG A 733 12.68 -25.29 -40.82
CA ARG A 733 12.52 -24.05 -40.04
C ARG A 733 12.78 -24.30 -38.56
N ALA A 734 13.94 -23.88 -38.08
CA ALA A 734 14.36 -23.96 -36.69
C ALA A 734 13.96 -22.70 -35.91
N SER A 735 12.64 -22.47 -35.70
CA SER A 735 12.17 -21.35 -34.92
C SER A 735 11.31 -21.78 -33.73
N ILE A 736 11.59 -21.21 -32.55
CA ILE A 736 10.86 -21.49 -31.31
C ILE A 736 9.35 -21.32 -31.51
N SER A 737 8.95 -20.26 -32.21
CA SER A 737 7.52 -19.98 -32.48
C SER A 737 6.86 -21.01 -33.41
N SER A 738 7.60 -21.67 -34.29
CA SER A 738 7.05 -22.70 -35.18
C SER A 738 6.82 -24.02 -34.41
N VAL A 739 7.78 -24.42 -33.58
CA VAL A 739 7.68 -25.60 -32.71
C VAL A 739 6.58 -25.42 -31.66
N GLN A 740 6.51 -24.25 -31.03
CA GLN A 740 5.47 -23.89 -30.08
C GLN A 740 4.04 -24.09 -30.68
N ARG A 741 3.82 -23.57 -31.89
CA ARG A 741 2.51 -23.65 -32.57
C ARG A 741 2.17 -25.06 -33.01
N LYS A 742 3.14 -25.80 -33.51
CA LYS A 742 2.92 -27.16 -34.00
C LYS A 742 2.58 -28.13 -32.87
N LEU A 743 3.38 -28.11 -31.78
CA LEU A 743 3.25 -29.03 -30.67
C LEU A 743 2.28 -28.50 -29.59
N ARG A 744 1.76 -27.28 -29.74
CA ARG A 744 0.86 -26.60 -28.77
C ARG A 744 1.44 -26.55 -27.35
N ILE A 745 2.73 -26.28 -27.21
CA ILE A 745 3.47 -26.22 -25.96
C ILE A 745 3.78 -24.76 -25.55
N GLY A 746 4.22 -24.56 -24.31
CA GLY A 746 4.67 -23.24 -23.85
C GLY A 746 5.99 -22.80 -24.50
N TYR A 747 6.21 -21.48 -24.63
CA TYR A 747 7.40 -20.89 -25.23
C TYR A 747 8.71 -21.45 -24.66
N ASN A 748 8.83 -21.54 -23.31
CA ASN A 748 10.03 -22.03 -22.64
C ASN A 748 10.34 -23.50 -22.93
N ARG A 749 9.32 -24.34 -23.12
CA ARG A 749 9.52 -25.76 -23.52
C ARG A 749 9.96 -25.86 -24.97
N ALA A 750 9.37 -25.07 -25.86
CA ALA A 750 9.78 -24.99 -27.25
C ALA A 750 11.22 -24.44 -27.40
N ALA A 751 11.60 -23.48 -26.56
CA ALA A 751 12.99 -22.97 -26.54
C ALA A 751 13.99 -24.06 -26.14
N ARG A 752 13.74 -24.80 -25.05
CA ARG A 752 14.58 -25.92 -24.61
C ARG A 752 14.72 -27.01 -25.66
N LEU A 753 13.65 -27.38 -26.35
CA LEU A 753 13.70 -28.34 -27.44
C LEU A 753 14.60 -27.86 -28.59
N ILE A 754 14.54 -26.59 -28.95
CA ILE A 754 15.40 -26.01 -29.99
C ILE A 754 16.89 -25.94 -29.50
N GLU A 755 17.12 -25.60 -28.23
CA GLU A 755 18.44 -25.56 -27.61
C GLU A 755 19.05 -26.98 -27.51
N ALA A 756 18.25 -27.98 -27.15
CA ALA A 756 18.67 -29.39 -27.20
C ALA A 756 19.03 -29.85 -28.62
N MET A 757 18.27 -29.43 -29.66
CA MET A 757 18.60 -29.66 -31.06
C MET A 757 19.87 -28.95 -31.50
N GLU A 758 20.18 -27.76 -30.94
CA GLU A 758 21.42 -27.04 -31.18
C GLU A 758 22.63 -27.80 -30.54
N ALA A 759 22.44 -28.23 -29.29
CA ALA A 759 23.47 -29.06 -28.60
C ALA A 759 23.71 -30.39 -29.31
N ALA A 760 22.66 -31.02 -29.87
CA ALA A 760 22.77 -32.25 -30.67
C ALA A 760 23.27 -32.02 -32.10
N GLY A 761 23.54 -30.78 -32.53
CA GLY A 761 24.03 -30.47 -33.87
C GLY A 761 22.96 -30.59 -34.99
N VAL A 762 21.71 -30.68 -34.66
CA VAL A 762 20.59 -30.73 -35.62
C VAL A 762 20.32 -29.34 -36.22
N VAL A 763 20.53 -28.29 -35.46
CA VAL A 763 20.39 -26.90 -35.90
C VAL A 763 21.63 -26.09 -35.52
N SER A 764 21.90 -24.99 -36.24
CA SER A 764 23.00 -24.09 -35.95
C SER A 764 22.76 -23.22 -34.72
N ALA A 765 23.84 -22.66 -34.16
CA ALA A 765 23.76 -21.57 -33.21
C ALA A 765 22.99 -20.38 -33.83
N MET A 766 22.34 -19.57 -32.96
CA MET A 766 21.57 -18.43 -33.37
C MET A 766 22.46 -17.36 -34.02
N ASP A 767 22.09 -16.93 -35.24
CA ASP A 767 22.82 -15.89 -35.96
C ASP A 767 22.51 -14.48 -35.40
N ALA A 768 23.24 -13.45 -35.85
CA ALA A 768 23.10 -12.09 -35.44
C ALA A 768 21.70 -11.45 -35.78
N ALA A 769 20.93 -12.14 -36.65
CA ALA A 769 19.58 -11.75 -37.06
C ALA A 769 18.47 -12.53 -36.31
N GLY A 770 18.85 -13.46 -35.38
CA GLY A 770 17.93 -14.27 -34.58
C GLY A 770 17.44 -15.53 -35.28
N GLY A 771 18.06 -15.92 -36.42
CA GLY A 771 17.78 -17.14 -37.18
C GLY A 771 18.65 -18.31 -36.78
N ARG A 772 18.18 -19.54 -37.01
CA ARG A 772 18.94 -20.77 -36.90
C ARG A 772 18.77 -21.59 -38.19
N GLU A 773 19.84 -22.20 -38.70
CA GLU A 773 19.81 -23.07 -39.87
C GLU A 773 19.72 -24.55 -39.45
N VAL A 774 19.00 -25.36 -40.22
CA VAL A 774 18.88 -26.80 -40.01
C VAL A 774 20.06 -27.51 -40.68
N LEU A 775 20.97 -28.05 -39.87
CA LEU A 775 22.21 -28.67 -40.31
C LEU A 775 22.02 -30.14 -40.71
N ALA A 776 21.13 -30.85 -40.03
CA ALA A 776 20.92 -32.28 -40.28
C ALA A 776 20.22 -32.54 -41.64
N PRO A 777 20.57 -33.63 -42.39
CA PRO A 777 19.89 -34.01 -43.63
C PRO A 777 18.41 -34.34 -43.36
N GLY A 778 17.52 -33.92 -44.25
CA GLY A 778 16.11 -34.27 -44.17
C GLY A 778 15.87 -35.77 -44.35
N PRO A 779 14.71 -36.29 -43.90
CA PRO A 779 14.36 -37.68 -44.12
C PRO A 779 14.39 -38.00 -45.66
N GLN A 780 15.21 -39.00 -46.03
CA GLN A 780 15.23 -39.50 -47.41
C GLN A 780 13.85 -40.13 -47.68
N GLY A 781 13.05 -39.50 -48.56
CA GLY A 781 11.82 -40.11 -49.03
C GLY A 781 12.18 -41.41 -49.75
N ASP A 782 11.67 -42.54 -49.30
CA ASP A 782 11.61 -43.76 -50.06
C ASP A 782 10.79 -43.48 -51.31
N GLY A 783 11.50 -43.54 -52.48
CA GLY A 783 10.90 -43.44 -53.82
C GLY A 783 10.22 -44.72 -54.26
#